data_77035e48bae8ba7442ac4c20367665c5
#
_entry.id   77035e48bae8ba7442ac4c20367665c5
#
_cell.length_a   1.000
_cell.length_b   1.000
_cell.length_c   1.000
_cell.angle_alpha   90.00
_cell.angle_beta   90.00
_cell.angle_gamma   90.00
#
_symmetry.space_group_name_H-M   'P 1'
#
loop_
_entity.id
_entity.type
_entity.pdbx_description
1 polymer ?
#
loop_
_entity_poly.entity_id
_entity_poly.type
_entity_poly.pdbx_seq_one_letter_code
_entity_poly.pdbx_strand_id
1 'polypeptide(L)'
;MRRAATGPESRVALTTDRVWFWVIVGGAFFVRLIYLVEIHSIPLFFHLASDAATYDEWGQSIAAGDWLGKGVFYQAPLYPYFLGFLQLILGHNLWLIRLIQIALGAISCALIFRAGRELFSRQAGIAAGLILACYAPGIFFDGLIEKSILDLFLLSLLLWLLSQVSVGRRWSQWLAMGAVLGLLGLSRENALILAAVLPLWIGLYFSESPILSRLQWIGLFFAGLLLVLLPVGLRNLTVGGEFKLTTSQSGPNFYIGNNPSADGTYESVRYAIGEPHLEGKDAKRLAEKTLGRRLTAGEVSDYWWKKSWNYIGSQPGQWLQLLGKKWLLVWNAREIEDSDDFYIYQQWSWLLRFLAWFNHFGILAPLAVVGIFLTAKQWHRLWVLYAMILSLAGSVAVFFVFGRYRFPLAPLLALFAGAGIVRGVALYQEKNFRPLTIAALILLCTGIVVNWPIIGVRGPGPGGYNNLANAYSKEGKANQAIETAKMAIQLRPDYGVAHFNLGNFYARQGRFDLAQIHFEEALRLYPNYAEAHSNFGQLLAQQGDLEGGIREFRKAIDLNPSLGEPYLNLGVALAKQGRIQEAVGPLQQAARLTPESVEAHYSLGSVYASQERYDEAAKAFKDALRVREDFAAAHQSLAQLLSLQGKKKEAIEHYQEALRLMRKQGAATGQ
;
A
#
# COMPACT_ATOMS: atom_id res chain seq x y z
N MET A 1 -11.77 46.00 -1.49
CA MET A 1 -13.24 45.80 -1.54
C MET A 1 -13.71 45.71 -2.99
N ARG A 2 -13.84 44.52 -3.58
CA ARG A 2 -14.67 44.37 -4.80
C ARG A 2 -16.05 43.93 -4.33
N ARG A 3 -17.04 44.84 -4.40
CA ARG A 3 -18.47 44.55 -4.26
C ARG A 3 -18.80 43.41 -5.24
N ALA A 4 -19.55 42.42 -4.79
CA ALA A 4 -20.11 41.39 -5.65
C ALA A 4 -20.92 42.09 -6.76
N ALA A 5 -20.39 42.06 -7.97
CA ALA A 5 -21.14 42.54 -9.15
C ALA A 5 -22.25 41.52 -9.41
N THR A 6 -23.50 41.94 -9.13
CA THR A 6 -24.72 41.17 -9.40
C THR A 6 -25.29 41.50 -10.79
N GLY A 7 -24.43 41.72 -11.78
CA GLY A 7 -24.81 42.00 -13.16
C GLY A 7 -25.07 40.75 -14.01
N PRO A 8 -25.73 40.85 -15.17
CA PRO A 8 -25.97 39.74 -16.09
C PRO A 8 -24.72 39.01 -16.52
N GLU A 9 -23.59 39.73 -16.72
CA GLU A 9 -22.30 39.15 -17.06
C GLU A 9 -21.73 38.22 -15.97
N SER A 10 -21.96 38.54 -14.69
CA SER A 10 -21.52 37.66 -13.57
C SER A 10 -22.34 36.38 -13.48
N ARG A 11 -23.63 36.41 -13.84
CA ARG A 11 -24.50 35.23 -13.91
C ARG A 11 -24.10 34.32 -15.07
N VAL A 12 -23.81 34.87 -16.25
CA VAL A 12 -23.31 34.10 -17.40
C VAL A 12 -21.95 33.48 -17.09
N ALA A 13 -21.05 34.17 -16.43
CA ALA A 13 -19.78 33.65 -16.02
C ALA A 13 -19.90 32.50 -15.00
N LEU A 14 -20.78 32.60 -14.01
CA LEU A 14 -21.06 31.56 -13.01
C LEU A 14 -21.73 30.31 -13.63
N THR A 15 -22.64 30.48 -14.58
CA THR A 15 -23.27 29.36 -15.30
C THR A 15 -22.25 28.63 -16.14
N THR A 16 -21.39 29.32 -16.86
CA THR A 16 -20.32 28.74 -17.66
C THR A 16 -19.32 27.93 -16.79
N ASP A 17 -18.94 28.44 -15.61
CA ASP A 17 -18.05 27.75 -14.70
C ASP A 17 -18.66 26.46 -14.09
N ARG A 18 -19.98 26.48 -13.84
CA ARG A 18 -20.74 25.31 -13.42
C ARG A 18 -20.79 24.25 -14.54
N VAL A 19 -20.99 24.67 -15.77
CA VAL A 19 -20.98 23.78 -16.93
C VAL A 19 -19.60 23.12 -17.07
N TRP A 20 -18.51 23.88 -17.06
CA TRP A 20 -17.16 23.30 -17.15
C TRP A 20 -16.82 22.37 -15.98
N PHE A 21 -17.27 22.70 -14.77
CA PHE A 21 -17.10 21.79 -13.62
C PHE A 21 -17.69 20.41 -13.92
N TRP A 22 -18.94 20.35 -14.35
CA TRP A 22 -19.61 19.08 -14.61
C TRP A 22 -19.12 18.39 -15.90
N VAL A 23 -18.70 19.15 -16.90
CA VAL A 23 -18.04 18.58 -18.11
C VAL A 23 -16.74 17.88 -17.74
N ILE A 24 -15.91 18.50 -16.88
CA ILE A 24 -14.65 17.87 -16.42
C ILE A 24 -14.96 16.65 -15.54
N VAL A 25 -15.91 16.73 -14.59
CA VAL A 25 -16.32 15.58 -13.78
C VAL A 25 -16.81 14.44 -14.66
N GLY A 26 -17.76 14.71 -15.55
CA GLY A 26 -18.35 13.69 -16.43
C GLY A 26 -17.32 13.05 -17.36
N GLY A 27 -16.48 13.86 -18.00
CA GLY A 27 -15.42 13.38 -18.89
C GLY A 27 -14.35 12.57 -18.14
N ALA A 28 -13.90 13.07 -16.99
CA ALA A 28 -12.90 12.36 -16.16
C ALA A 28 -13.46 11.04 -15.61
N PHE A 29 -14.74 11.03 -15.18
CA PHE A 29 -15.40 9.81 -14.72
C PHE A 29 -15.55 8.79 -15.84
N PHE A 30 -15.98 9.23 -17.04
CA PHE A 30 -16.15 8.35 -18.18
C PHE A 30 -14.82 7.69 -18.62
N VAL A 31 -13.73 8.45 -18.68
CA VAL A 31 -12.41 7.92 -19.00
C VAL A 31 -11.98 6.85 -17.98
N ARG A 32 -12.19 7.11 -16.69
CA ARG A 32 -11.87 6.15 -15.61
C ARG A 32 -12.79 4.94 -15.62
N LEU A 33 -14.04 5.10 -16.01
CA LEU A 33 -14.98 3.98 -16.14
C LEU A 33 -14.56 3.03 -17.27
N ILE A 34 -14.13 3.56 -18.43
CA ILE A 34 -13.58 2.75 -19.50
C ILE A 34 -12.40 1.94 -18.99
N TYR A 35 -11.45 2.61 -18.33
CA TYR A 35 -10.30 1.94 -17.72
C TYR A 35 -10.70 0.82 -16.75
N LEU A 36 -11.67 1.09 -15.87
CA LEU A 36 -12.13 0.11 -14.89
C LEU A 36 -12.77 -1.13 -15.56
N VAL A 37 -13.50 -0.92 -16.65
CA VAL A 37 -14.07 -2.02 -17.46
C VAL A 37 -12.96 -2.84 -18.12
N GLU A 38 -11.93 -2.19 -18.68
CA GLU A 38 -10.83 -2.88 -19.33
C GLU A 38 -10.02 -3.74 -18.36
N ILE A 39 -9.75 -3.25 -17.16
CA ILE A 39 -8.93 -3.99 -16.16
C ILE A 39 -9.73 -5.04 -15.36
N HIS A 40 -11.04 -5.13 -15.55
CA HIS A 40 -11.86 -6.09 -14.80
C HIS A 40 -11.40 -7.55 -14.99
N SER A 41 -10.82 -7.88 -16.12
CA SER A 41 -10.34 -9.23 -16.45
C SER A 41 -8.94 -9.56 -15.89
N ILE A 42 -8.22 -8.60 -15.30
CA ILE A 42 -6.92 -8.86 -14.69
C ILE A 42 -7.11 -9.65 -13.38
N PRO A 43 -6.35 -10.73 -13.14
CA PRO A 43 -6.47 -11.49 -11.88
C PRO A 43 -6.31 -10.64 -10.62
N LEU A 44 -5.45 -9.61 -10.65
CA LEU A 44 -5.23 -8.67 -9.54
C LEU A 44 -6.47 -7.81 -9.21
N PHE A 45 -7.50 -7.79 -10.06
CA PHE A 45 -8.72 -7.06 -9.77
C PHE A 45 -9.49 -7.64 -8.58
N PHE A 46 -9.50 -8.98 -8.45
CA PHE A 46 -10.19 -9.69 -7.37
C PHE A 46 -9.23 -10.32 -6.35
N HIS A 47 -8.05 -10.72 -6.79
CA HIS A 47 -7.03 -11.34 -5.94
C HIS A 47 -5.99 -10.29 -5.52
N LEU A 48 -6.39 -9.46 -4.57
CA LEU A 48 -5.56 -8.40 -4.04
C LEU A 48 -4.24 -8.94 -3.49
N ALA A 49 -3.17 -8.15 -3.63
CA ALA A 49 -1.84 -8.49 -3.15
C ALA A 49 -1.27 -7.36 -2.28
N SER A 50 -0.31 -7.68 -1.41
CA SER A 50 0.47 -6.72 -0.64
C SER A 50 -0.41 -5.70 0.14
N ASP A 51 -0.17 -4.42 -0.01
CA ASP A 51 -0.90 -3.33 0.67
C ASP A 51 -2.41 -3.37 0.41
N ALA A 52 -2.82 -3.67 -0.83
CA ALA A 52 -4.24 -3.74 -1.20
C ALA A 52 -4.98 -4.83 -0.41
N ALA A 53 -4.38 -6.01 -0.24
CA ALA A 53 -4.94 -7.08 0.57
C ALA A 53 -5.02 -6.68 2.05
N THR A 54 -3.95 -6.08 2.58
CA THR A 54 -3.90 -5.61 3.97
C THR A 54 -4.97 -4.55 4.27
N TYR A 55 -5.17 -3.59 3.36
CA TYR A 55 -6.21 -2.57 3.53
C TYR A 55 -7.61 -3.16 3.45
N ASP A 56 -7.83 -4.12 2.55
CA ASP A 56 -9.12 -4.79 2.39
C ASP A 56 -9.48 -5.63 3.62
N GLU A 57 -8.56 -6.44 4.15
CA GLU A 57 -8.73 -7.22 5.37
C GLU A 57 -9.00 -6.32 6.58
N TRP A 58 -8.27 -5.22 6.71
CA TRP A 58 -8.51 -4.26 7.79
C TRP A 58 -9.88 -3.59 7.63
N GLY A 59 -10.28 -3.22 6.41
CA GLY A 59 -11.61 -2.70 6.10
C GLY A 59 -12.71 -3.69 6.49
N GLN A 60 -12.56 -4.97 6.16
CA GLN A 60 -13.49 -6.03 6.56
C GLN A 60 -13.59 -6.17 8.09
N SER A 61 -12.47 -6.10 8.81
CA SER A 61 -12.47 -6.14 10.28
C SER A 61 -13.24 -4.97 10.87
N ILE A 62 -13.08 -3.76 10.31
CA ILE A 62 -13.84 -2.57 10.72
C ILE A 62 -15.33 -2.75 10.42
N ALA A 63 -15.68 -3.25 9.24
CA ALA A 63 -17.07 -3.51 8.85
C ALA A 63 -17.72 -4.59 9.74
N ALA A 64 -16.94 -5.55 10.25
CA ALA A 64 -17.37 -6.55 11.22
C ALA A 64 -17.48 -6.02 12.66
N GLY A 65 -17.17 -4.75 12.92
CA GLY A 65 -17.33 -4.09 14.22
C GLY A 65 -16.04 -3.85 15.00
N ASP A 66 -14.87 -4.25 14.50
CA ASP A 66 -13.58 -3.95 15.15
C ASP A 66 -13.06 -2.55 14.76
N TRP A 67 -13.74 -1.51 15.27
CA TRP A 67 -13.40 -0.12 15.00
C TRP A 67 -12.11 0.35 15.67
N LEU A 68 -11.71 -0.28 16.73
CA LEU A 68 -10.55 0.18 17.50
C LEU A 68 -9.27 -0.57 17.13
N GLY A 69 -9.37 -1.83 16.65
CA GLY A 69 -8.21 -2.66 16.37
C GLY A 69 -7.32 -2.88 17.60
N LYS A 70 -6.08 -3.29 17.38
CA LYS A 70 -5.12 -3.63 18.44
C LYS A 70 -3.85 -2.79 18.32
N GLY A 71 -3.30 -2.36 19.46
CA GLY A 71 -2.01 -1.65 19.53
C GLY A 71 -2.02 -0.26 18.88
N VAL A 72 -0.85 0.37 18.76
CA VAL A 72 -0.65 1.61 18.00
C VAL A 72 -0.76 1.33 16.52
N PHE A 73 -1.39 2.21 15.77
CA PHE A 73 -1.42 2.07 14.32
C PHE A 73 -0.01 1.99 13.73
N TYR A 74 0.25 0.94 12.97
CA TYR A 74 1.50 0.81 12.22
C TYR A 74 1.42 1.57 10.89
N GLN A 75 0.36 1.33 10.11
CA GLN A 75 0.08 2.02 8.84
C GLN A 75 -0.98 3.11 9.01
N ALA A 76 -1.03 4.03 8.04
CA ALA A 76 -1.97 5.15 7.99
C ALA A 76 -3.43 4.68 7.96
N PRO A 77 -4.28 5.10 8.94
CA PRO A 77 -5.59 4.48 9.15
C PRO A 77 -6.72 4.99 8.24
N LEU A 78 -6.59 6.18 7.63
CA LEU A 78 -7.73 6.80 6.95
C LEU A 78 -8.32 5.93 5.85
N TYR A 79 -7.48 5.32 5.02
CA TYR A 79 -7.96 4.51 3.92
C TYR A 79 -8.64 3.20 4.35
N PRO A 80 -8.11 2.39 5.29
CA PRO A 80 -8.83 1.27 5.86
C PRO A 80 -10.19 1.63 6.47
N TYR A 81 -10.28 2.77 7.17
CA TYR A 81 -11.57 3.25 7.71
C TYR A 81 -12.54 3.66 6.60
N PHE A 82 -12.05 4.30 5.53
CA PHE A 82 -12.85 4.59 4.34
C PHE A 82 -13.38 3.29 3.70
N LEU A 83 -12.53 2.27 3.52
CA LEU A 83 -12.93 0.96 3.00
C LEU A 83 -13.94 0.28 3.92
N GLY A 84 -13.69 0.22 5.24
CA GLY A 84 -14.58 -0.39 6.21
C GLY A 84 -15.96 0.26 6.22
N PHE A 85 -16.03 1.58 6.11
CA PHE A 85 -17.30 2.30 5.97
C PHE A 85 -18.04 1.93 4.67
N LEU A 86 -17.32 1.84 3.55
CA LEU A 86 -17.94 1.43 2.28
C LEU A 86 -18.39 -0.03 2.32
N GLN A 87 -17.59 -0.91 2.88
CA GLN A 87 -17.93 -2.34 3.02
C GLN A 87 -19.12 -2.56 3.97
N LEU A 88 -19.27 -1.74 5.01
CA LEU A 88 -20.44 -1.77 5.89
C LEU A 88 -21.75 -1.47 5.14
N ILE A 89 -21.71 -0.53 4.16
CA ILE A 89 -22.90 -0.09 3.41
C ILE A 89 -23.14 -0.96 2.17
N LEU A 90 -22.09 -1.32 1.43
CA LEU A 90 -22.17 -1.93 0.10
C LEU A 90 -21.85 -3.44 0.13
N GLY A 91 -21.49 -3.98 1.31
CA GLY A 91 -20.87 -5.30 1.42
C GLY A 91 -19.46 -5.31 0.81
N HIS A 92 -18.83 -6.48 0.77
CA HIS A 92 -17.51 -6.68 0.18
C HIS A 92 -17.57 -6.72 -1.36
N ASN A 93 -17.89 -5.58 -1.98
CA ASN A 93 -18.00 -5.46 -3.43
C ASN A 93 -16.91 -4.51 -3.96
N LEU A 94 -15.78 -5.09 -4.38
CA LEU A 94 -14.61 -4.35 -4.88
C LEU A 94 -14.91 -3.53 -6.15
N TRP A 95 -15.91 -3.91 -6.94
CA TRP A 95 -16.34 -3.15 -8.10
C TRP A 95 -17.00 -1.83 -7.70
N LEU A 96 -17.99 -1.89 -6.78
CA LEU A 96 -18.68 -0.68 -6.29
C LEU A 96 -17.73 0.26 -5.54
N ILE A 97 -16.80 -0.29 -4.77
CA ILE A 97 -15.77 0.50 -4.09
C ILE A 97 -14.94 1.29 -5.11
N ARG A 98 -14.46 0.63 -6.18
CA ARG A 98 -13.70 1.30 -7.24
C ARG A 98 -14.53 2.33 -8.00
N LEU A 99 -15.84 2.11 -8.20
CA LEU A 99 -16.73 3.13 -8.80
C LEU A 99 -16.76 4.42 -7.97
N ILE A 100 -16.80 4.31 -6.64
CA ILE A 100 -16.74 5.47 -5.75
C ILE A 100 -15.37 6.15 -5.85
N GLN A 101 -14.30 5.37 -5.89
CA GLN A 101 -12.94 5.90 -6.02
C GLN A 101 -12.74 6.69 -7.32
N ILE A 102 -13.16 6.14 -8.46
CA ILE A 102 -13.06 6.88 -9.74
C ILE A 102 -13.94 8.13 -9.77
N ALA A 103 -15.07 8.16 -9.04
CA ALA A 103 -15.87 9.38 -8.86
C ALA A 103 -15.11 10.44 -8.06
N LEU A 104 -14.43 10.06 -6.98
CA LEU A 104 -13.55 10.97 -6.21
C LEU A 104 -12.40 11.50 -7.09
N GLY A 105 -11.78 10.65 -7.91
CA GLY A 105 -10.76 11.06 -8.88
C GLY A 105 -11.28 12.07 -9.90
N ALA A 106 -12.48 11.86 -10.40
CA ALA A 106 -13.14 12.80 -11.32
C ALA A 106 -13.45 14.15 -10.65
N ILE A 107 -13.94 14.14 -9.41
CA ILE A 107 -14.18 15.37 -8.62
C ILE A 107 -12.85 16.10 -8.38
N SER A 108 -11.75 15.38 -8.13
CA SER A 108 -10.41 15.96 -7.95
C SER A 108 -9.97 16.79 -9.16
N CYS A 109 -10.24 16.30 -10.38
CA CYS A 109 -9.95 17.04 -11.62
C CYS A 109 -10.71 18.37 -11.68
N ALA A 110 -11.98 18.38 -11.25
CA ALA A 110 -12.80 19.59 -11.23
C ALA A 110 -12.42 20.55 -10.07
N LEU A 111 -11.91 20.04 -8.95
CA LEU A 111 -11.34 20.88 -7.89
C LEU A 111 -10.06 21.59 -8.38
N ILE A 112 -9.21 20.92 -9.15
CA ILE A 112 -8.02 21.50 -9.79
C ILE A 112 -8.43 22.54 -10.85
N PHE A 113 -9.47 22.29 -11.66
CA PHE A 113 -10.05 23.33 -12.52
C PHE A 113 -10.41 24.58 -11.71
N ARG A 114 -11.13 24.43 -10.60
CA ARG A 114 -11.52 25.56 -9.75
C ARG A 114 -10.31 26.27 -9.14
N ALA A 115 -9.35 25.54 -8.62
CA ALA A 115 -8.13 26.12 -8.09
C ALA A 115 -7.34 26.89 -9.16
N GLY A 116 -7.17 26.31 -10.34
CA GLY A 116 -6.47 26.95 -11.46
C GLY A 116 -7.17 28.20 -11.98
N ARG A 117 -8.51 28.23 -11.97
CA ARG A 117 -9.30 29.41 -12.30
C ARG A 117 -9.00 30.60 -11.38
N GLU A 118 -8.97 30.36 -10.09
CA GLU A 118 -8.71 31.40 -9.08
C GLU A 118 -7.24 31.83 -9.04
N LEU A 119 -6.33 30.86 -9.18
CA LEU A 119 -4.90 31.12 -9.11
C LEU A 119 -4.32 31.74 -10.39
N PHE A 120 -4.89 31.44 -11.56
CA PHE A 120 -4.36 31.90 -12.85
C PHE A 120 -5.46 32.52 -13.73
N SER A 121 -6.26 31.69 -14.41
CA SER A 121 -7.39 32.08 -15.26
C SER A 121 -8.34 30.91 -15.49
N ARG A 122 -9.57 31.20 -16.01
CA ARG A 122 -10.53 30.14 -16.38
C ARG A 122 -9.91 29.13 -17.35
N GLN A 123 -9.23 29.61 -18.40
CA GLN A 123 -8.62 28.74 -19.40
C GLN A 123 -7.50 27.86 -18.79
N ALA A 124 -6.66 28.45 -17.94
CA ALA A 124 -5.64 27.71 -17.23
C ALA A 124 -6.21 26.64 -16.30
N GLY A 125 -7.33 26.96 -15.62
CA GLY A 125 -8.05 25.98 -14.81
C GLY A 125 -8.62 24.84 -15.65
N ILE A 126 -9.27 25.14 -16.79
CA ILE A 126 -9.79 24.12 -17.71
C ILE A 126 -8.64 23.21 -18.19
N ALA A 127 -7.54 23.81 -18.65
CA ALA A 127 -6.38 23.04 -19.10
C ALA A 127 -5.81 22.15 -17.99
N ALA A 128 -5.65 22.66 -16.76
CA ALA A 128 -5.16 21.89 -15.61
C ALA A 128 -6.09 20.72 -15.24
N GLY A 129 -7.42 20.97 -15.23
CA GLY A 129 -8.41 19.93 -14.97
C GLY A 129 -8.41 18.83 -16.02
N LEU A 130 -8.30 19.19 -17.31
CA LEU A 130 -8.24 18.23 -18.42
C LEU A 130 -6.91 17.45 -18.43
N ILE A 131 -5.78 18.08 -18.13
CA ILE A 131 -4.48 17.41 -17.97
C ILE A 131 -4.61 16.32 -16.90
N LEU A 132 -5.18 16.65 -15.73
CA LEU A 132 -5.33 15.69 -14.64
C LEU A 132 -6.39 14.62 -14.97
N ALA A 133 -7.46 14.96 -15.72
CA ALA A 133 -8.48 14.01 -16.15
C ALA A 133 -7.92 12.90 -17.06
N CYS A 134 -6.96 13.25 -17.93
CA CYS A 134 -6.28 12.33 -18.84
C CYS A 134 -4.92 11.85 -18.35
N TYR A 135 -4.52 12.16 -17.11
CA TYR A 135 -3.23 11.76 -16.56
C TYR A 135 -3.18 10.27 -16.29
N ALA A 136 -2.43 9.52 -17.12
CA ALA A 136 -2.44 8.06 -17.12
C ALA A 136 -2.11 7.44 -15.74
N PRO A 137 -1.06 7.88 -15.01
CA PRO A 137 -0.82 7.35 -13.67
C PRO A 137 -1.95 7.65 -12.68
N GLY A 138 -2.63 8.79 -12.82
CA GLY A 138 -3.79 9.13 -11.99
C GLY A 138 -4.96 8.19 -12.22
N ILE A 139 -5.27 7.87 -13.47
CA ILE A 139 -6.31 6.91 -13.82
C ILE A 139 -6.00 5.53 -13.27
N PHE A 140 -4.73 5.11 -13.37
CA PHE A 140 -4.24 3.84 -12.80
C PHE A 140 -4.46 3.77 -11.30
N PHE A 141 -3.97 4.77 -10.53
CA PHE A 141 -4.10 4.77 -9.07
C PHE A 141 -5.57 4.87 -8.61
N ASP A 142 -6.43 5.57 -9.34
CA ASP A 142 -7.86 5.69 -9.01
C ASP A 142 -8.61 4.34 -9.12
N GLY A 143 -8.11 3.41 -9.95
CA GLY A 143 -8.66 2.06 -10.10
C GLY A 143 -8.13 1.02 -9.11
N LEU A 144 -7.13 1.34 -8.30
CA LEU A 144 -6.56 0.41 -7.32
C LEU A 144 -7.30 0.47 -5.96
N ILE A 145 -7.23 -0.61 -5.19
CA ILE A 145 -7.62 -0.59 -3.77
C ILE A 145 -6.44 -0.06 -2.96
N GLU A 146 -6.27 1.28 -3.02
CA GLU A 146 -5.06 1.93 -2.52
C GLU A 146 -5.36 3.39 -2.10
N LYS A 147 -4.66 3.88 -1.07
CA LYS A 147 -4.89 5.20 -0.45
C LYS A 147 -4.62 6.40 -1.36
N SER A 148 -3.91 6.22 -2.48
CA SER A 148 -3.52 7.29 -3.40
C SER A 148 -4.71 8.11 -3.92
N ILE A 149 -5.90 7.51 -4.02
CA ILE A 149 -7.11 8.24 -4.41
C ILE A 149 -7.53 9.28 -3.37
N LEU A 150 -7.43 8.94 -2.08
CA LEU A 150 -7.71 9.90 -1.00
C LEU A 150 -6.64 11.00 -0.95
N ASP A 151 -5.38 10.66 -1.20
CA ASP A 151 -4.29 11.63 -1.27
C ASP A 151 -4.56 12.67 -2.37
N LEU A 152 -4.94 12.21 -3.58
CA LEU A 152 -5.29 13.08 -4.70
C LEU A 152 -6.48 13.98 -4.36
N PHE A 153 -7.55 13.39 -3.83
CA PHE A 153 -8.77 14.12 -3.51
C PHE A 153 -8.53 15.17 -2.43
N LEU A 154 -7.90 14.80 -1.32
CA LEU A 154 -7.66 15.71 -0.20
C LEU A 154 -6.67 16.82 -0.56
N LEU A 155 -5.64 16.53 -1.33
CA LEU A 155 -4.72 17.56 -1.80
C LEU A 155 -5.38 18.51 -2.81
N SER A 156 -6.22 17.99 -3.74
CA SER A 156 -6.98 18.82 -4.66
C SER A 156 -7.98 19.72 -3.94
N LEU A 157 -8.62 19.20 -2.87
CA LEU A 157 -9.49 19.96 -1.99
C LEU A 157 -8.72 21.04 -1.23
N LEU A 158 -7.54 20.71 -0.69
CA LEU A 158 -6.66 21.67 -0.01
C LEU A 158 -6.25 22.81 -0.95
N LEU A 159 -5.85 22.49 -2.19
CA LEU A 159 -5.48 23.49 -3.21
C LEU A 159 -6.66 24.38 -3.60
N TRP A 160 -7.86 23.80 -3.73
CA TRP A 160 -9.06 24.59 -3.95
C TRP A 160 -9.37 25.53 -2.77
N LEU A 161 -9.34 25.04 -1.52
CA LEU A 161 -9.53 25.86 -0.33
C LEU A 161 -8.49 26.98 -0.24
N LEU A 162 -7.21 26.68 -0.49
CA LEU A 162 -6.13 27.65 -0.53
C LEU A 162 -6.40 28.75 -1.57
N SER A 163 -6.90 28.40 -2.74
CA SER A 163 -7.23 29.37 -3.78
C SER A 163 -8.38 30.31 -3.37
N GLN A 164 -9.33 29.84 -2.57
CA GLN A 164 -10.49 30.63 -2.10
C GLN A 164 -10.13 31.66 -1.04
N VAL A 165 -9.10 31.40 -0.24
CA VAL A 165 -8.64 32.34 0.82
C VAL A 165 -8.15 33.66 0.25
N SER A 166 -7.65 33.69 -0.97
CA SER A 166 -7.24 34.91 -1.67
C SER A 166 -8.44 35.79 -2.03
N VAL A 167 -9.65 35.23 -2.10
CA VAL A 167 -10.91 35.91 -2.50
C VAL A 167 -11.78 36.30 -1.30
N GLY A 168 -11.77 35.49 -0.23
CA GLY A 168 -12.60 35.74 0.97
C GLY A 168 -12.04 35.06 2.22
N ARG A 169 -11.75 35.86 3.25
CA ARG A 169 -11.06 35.42 4.48
C ARG A 169 -12.05 34.95 5.55
N ARG A 170 -12.82 33.88 5.30
CA ARG A 170 -13.77 33.31 6.27
C ARG A 170 -13.01 32.42 7.26
N TRP A 171 -13.35 32.52 8.56
CA TRP A 171 -12.74 31.68 9.62
C TRP A 171 -12.86 30.16 9.35
N SER A 172 -14.01 29.74 8.79
CA SER A 172 -14.27 28.33 8.46
C SER A 172 -13.32 27.77 7.40
N GLN A 173 -12.77 28.61 6.52
CA GLN A 173 -11.81 28.16 5.48
C GLN A 173 -10.49 27.74 6.11
N TRP A 174 -10.01 28.46 7.12
CA TRP A 174 -8.78 28.13 7.83
C TRP A 174 -8.91 26.82 8.61
N LEU A 175 -10.05 26.68 9.33
CA LEU A 175 -10.36 25.44 10.03
C LEU A 175 -10.45 24.25 9.06
N ALA A 176 -11.15 24.42 7.92
CA ALA A 176 -11.28 23.37 6.91
C ALA A 176 -9.93 23.00 6.27
N MET A 177 -9.04 23.97 5.99
CA MET A 177 -7.70 23.68 5.48
C MET A 177 -6.90 22.83 6.46
N GLY A 178 -6.95 23.14 7.77
CA GLY A 178 -6.31 22.36 8.80
C GLY A 178 -6.89 20.94 8.90
N ALA A 179 -8.21 20.81 8.87
CA ALA A 179 -8.90 19.52 8.94
C ALA A 179 -8.58 18.65 7.71
N VAL A 180 -8.58 19.23 6.51
CA VAL A 180 -8.21 18.51 5.26
C VAL A 180 -6.74 18.07 5.31
N LEU A 181 -5.84 18.90 5.83
CA LEU A 181 -4.44 18.49 6.02
C LEU A 181 -4.31 17.39 7.08
N GLY A 182 -5.12 17.42 8.14
CA GLY A 182 -5.18 16.36 9.14
C GLY A 182 -5.60 15.02 8.52
N LEU A 183 -6.67 15.01 7.71
CA LEU A 183 -7.11 13.83 6.96
C LEU A 183 -6.02 13.36 5.98
N LEU A 184 -5.40 14.29 5.24
CA LEU A 184 -4.28 13.94 4.35
C LEU A 184 -3.11 13.33 5.13
N GLY A 185 -2.80 13.83 6.33
CA GLY A 185 -1.77 13.27 7.22
C GLY A 185 -2.11 11.87 7.73
N LEU A 186 -3.40 11.55 7.93
CA LEU A 186 -3.87 10.20 8.28
C LEU A 186 -3.93 9.23 7.10
N SER A 187 -3.80 9.72 5.86
CA SER A 187 -3.60 8.92 4.66
C SER A 187 -2.12 8.83 4.31
N ARG A 188 -1.41 9.97 4.41
CA ARG A 188 0.00 10.12 4.00
C ARG A 188 0.75 11.05 4.95
N GLU A 189 1.49 10.48 5.88
CA GLU A 189 2.15 11.20 6.98
C GLU A 189 3.13 12.29 6.53
N ASN A 190 3.88 12.02 5.45
CA ASN A 190 4.86 13.00 4.94
C ASN A 190 4.21 14.30 4.44
N ALA A 191 2.90 14.30 4.15
CA ALA A 191 2.17 15.52 3.82
C ALA A 191 2.04 16.49 5.01
N LEU A 192 2.25 16.02 6.26
CA LEU A 192 2.26 16.89 7.44
C LEU A 192 3.38 17.92 7.42
N ILE A 193 4.37 17.81 6.54
CA ILE A 193 5.35 18.88 6.30
C ILE A 193 4.67 20.20 5.90
N LEU A 194 3.48 20.13 5.28
CA LEU A 194 2.68 21.30 4.94
C LEU A 194 2.12 22.01 6.17
N ALA A 195 2.11 21.39 7.36
CA ALA A 195 1.76 22.03 8.62
C ALA A 195 2.79 23.09 9.06
N ALA A 196 3.99 23.07 8.48
CA ALA A 196 4.96 24.15 8.63
C ALA A 196 4.85 25.18 7.48
N VAL A 197 4.65 24.71 6.25
CA VAL A 197 4.63 25.57 5.05
C VAL A 197 3.43 26.52 5.05
N LEU A 198 2.22 26.02 5.37
CA LEU A 198 1.00 26.81 5.28
C LEU A 198 0.91 27.92 6.35
N PRO A 199 1.22 27.71 7.63
CA PRO A 199 1.31 28.80 8.62
C PRO A 199 2.37 29.85 8.27
N LEU A 200 3.53 29.42 7.77
CA LEU A 200 4.56 30.37 7.28
C LEU A 200 4.00 31.22 6.12
N TRP A 201 3.29 30.62 5.19
CA TRP A 201 2.63 31.33 4.12
C TRP A 201 1.56 32.31 4.65
N ILE A 202 0.72 31.90 5.61
CA ILE A 202 -0.27 32.81 6.23
C ILE A 202 0.44 34.00 6.86
N GLY A 203 1.53 33.78 7.58
CA GLY A 203 2.28 34.83 8.25
C GLY A 203 2.92 35.84 7.31
N LEU A 204 3.47 35.38 6.18
CA LEU A 204 4.22 36.20 5.24
C LEU A 204 3.34 36.83 4.14
N TYR A 205 2.40 36.06 3.56
CA TYR A 205 1.59 36.50 2.45
C TYR A 205 0.55 37.56 2.87
N PHE A 206 0.03 37.48 4.08
CA PHE A 206 -0.93 38.44 4.62
C PHE A 206 -0.28 39.48 5.53
N SER A 207 0.96 39.87 5.24
CA SER A 207 1.73 40.84 6.05
C SER A 207 1.04 42.19 6.27
N GLU A 208 0.18 42.62 5.34
CA GLU A 208 -0.67 43.82 5.46
C GLU A 208 -1.82 43.69 6.47
N SER A 209 -2.15 42.47 6.87
CA SER A 209 -3.20 42.23 7.87
C SER A 209 -2.63 42.33 9.29
N PRO A 210 -3.44 42.76 10.27
CA PRO A 210 -3.01 42.81 11.67
C PRO A 210 -2.43 41.48 12.12
N ILE A 211 -1.37 41.52 12.93
CA ILE A 211 -0.69 40.31 13.42
C ILE A 211 -1.64 39.39 14.18
N LEU A 212 -2.55 39.96 14.97
CA LEU A 212 -3.55 39.19 15.72
C LEU A 212 -4.47 38.38 14.80
N SER A 213 -4.90 38.98 13.66
CA SER A 213 -5.71 38.26 12.66
C SER A 213 -4.95 37.09 12.03
N ARG A 214 -3.67 37.27 11.72
CA ARG A 214 -2.82 36.21 11.18
C ARG A 214 -2.63 35.08 12.19
N LEU A 215 -2.39 35.42 13.46
CA LEU A 215 -2.30 34.43 14.56
C LEU A 215 -3.62 33.68 14.76
N GLN A 216 -4.76 34.37 14.67
CA GLN A 216 -6.09 33.74 14.71
C GLN A 216 -6.28 32.76 13.57
N TRP A 217 -5.90 33.09 12.33
CA TRP A 217 -6.00 32.20 11.18
C TRP A 217 -5.09 30.97 11.35
N ILE A 218 -3.86 31.17 11.81
CA ILE A 218 -2.93 30.08 12.11
C ILE A 218 -3.49 29.19 13.24
N GLY A 219 -4.06 29.81 14.29
CA GLY A 219 -4.70 29.07 15.37
C GLY A 219 -5.91 28.22 14.90
N LEU A 220 -6.76 28.78 14.03
CA LEU A 220 -7.89 28.05 13.40
C LEU A 220 -7.40 26.91 12.51
N PHE A 221 -6.33 27.11 11.75
CA PHE A 221 -5.73 26.07 10.94
C PHE A 221 -5.23 24.91 11.83
N PHE A 222 -4.48 25.19 12.91
CA PHE A 222 -4.03 24.16 13.84
C PHE A 222 -5.19 23.51 14.61
N ALA A 223 -6.24 24.27 14.95
CA ALA A 223 -7.43 23.72 15.56
C ALA A 223 -8.12 22.69 14.64
N GLY A 224 -8.23 22.98 13.34
CA GLY A 224 -8.75 22.04 12.34
C GLY A 224 -7.85 20.79 12.18
N LEU A 225 -6.54 20.98 12.17
CA LEU A 225 -5.57 19.89 12.10
C LEU A 225 -5.69 18.96 13.31
N LEU A 226 -5.71 19.53 14.51
CA LEU A 226 -5.80 18.79 15.77
C LEU A 226 -7.17 18.12 15.96
N LEU A 227 -8.25 18.73 15.48
CA LEU A 227 -9.59 18.11 15.52
C LEU A 227 -9.61 16.73 14.85
N VAL A 228 -8.78 16.54 13.83
CA VAL A 228 -8.66 15.27 13.09
C VAL A 228 -7.60 14.35 13.70
N LEU A 229 -6.43 14.86 14.06
CA LEU A 229 -5.32 14.03 14.53
C LEU A 229 -5.46 13.60 15.99
N LEU A 230 -6.06 14.44 16.85
CA LEU A 230 -6.15 14.18 18.29
C LEU A 230 -6.97 12.91 18.62
N PRO A 231 -8.13 12.64 17.98
CA PRO A 231 -8.85 11.39 18.20
C PRO A 231 -8.00 10.14 17.92
N VAL A 232 -7.16 10.18 16.88
CA VAL A 232 -6.23 9.08 16.56
C VAL A 232 -5.13 8.97 17.63
N GLY A 233 -4.59 10.10 18.10
CA GLY A 233 -3.61 10.12 19.19
C GLY A 233 -4.17 9.56 20.50
N LEU A 234 -5.41 9.90 20.83
CA LEU A 234 -6.11 9.38 22.02
C LEU A 234 -6.40 7.88 21.88
N ARG A 235 -6.87 7.43 20.72
CA ARG A 235 -7.07 6.01 20.45
C ARG A 235 -5.74 5.23 20.56
N ASN A 236 -4.65 5.74 19.99
CA ASN A 236 -3.35 5.10 20.09
C ASN A 236 -2.88 5.00 21.57
N LEU A 237 -3.16 6.02 22.38
CA LEU A 237 -2.87 5.99 23.80
C LEU A 237 -3.70 4.95 24.54
N THR A 238 -5.02 4.92 24.32
CA THR A 238 -5.94 4.05 25.07
C THR A 238 -5.84 2.58 24.66
N VAL A 239 -5.61 2.29 23.39
CA VAL A 239 -5.55 0.91 22.86
C VAL A 239 -4.12 0.42 22.73
N GLY A 240 -3.19 1.30 22.36
CA GLY A 240 -1.80 0.97 22.10
C GLY A 240 -0.82 1.30 23.23
N GLY A 241 -1.27 2.05 24.26
CA GLY A 241 -0.43 2.45 25.38
C GLY A 241 0.54 3.61 25.09
N GLU A 242 0.55 4.17 23.86
CA GLU A 242 1.43 5.26 23.47
C GLU A 242 0.68 6.37 22.72
N PHE A 243 0.97 7.62 23.06
CA PHE A 243 0.40 8.77 22.36
C PHE A 243 1.17 9.03 21.08
N LYS A 244 0.59 8.67 19.93
CA LYS A 244 1.09 8.94 18.57
C LYS A 244 -0.05 9.53 17.75
N LEU A 245 0.14 10.74 17.22
CA LEU A 245 -0.88 11.45 16.41
C LEU A 245 -1.20 10.74 15.09
N THR A 246 -0.28 9.91 14.59
CA THR A 246 -0.42 9.14 13.35
C THR A 246 -0.03 7.68 13.61
N THR A 247 1.11 7.23 13.08
CA THR A 247 1.54 5.82 13.10
C THR A 247 2.91 5.63 13.75
N SER A 248 3.37 4.38 13.84
CA SER A 248 4.68 4.02 14.38
C SER A 248 5.70 3.58 13.33
N GLN A 249 5.34 3.56 12.04
CA GLN A 249 6.20 3.04 10.96
C GLN A 249 7.36 3.96 10.53
N SER A 250 7.43 5.20 11.05
CA SER A 250 8.37 6.21 10.54
C SER A 250 9.85 5.79 10.64
N GLY A 251 10.25 5.16 11.74
CA GLY A 251 11.63 4.69 11.93
C GLY A 251 12.03 3.58 10.97
N PRO A 252 11.28 2.46 10.89
CA PRO A 252 11.51 1.43 9.89
C PRO A 252 11.57 1.98 8.46
N ASN A 253 10.61 2.81 8.05
CA ASN A 253 10.58 3.40 6.71
C ASN A 253 11.78 4.32 6.45
N PHE A 254 12.20 5.09 7.45
CA PHE A 254 13.40 5.91 7.30
C PHE A 254 14.65 5.04 7.13
N TYR A 255 14.78 3.94 7.87
CA TYR A 255 15.89 3.02 7.73
C TYR A 255 15.90 2.30 6.38
N ILE A 256 14.74 1.86 5.87
CA ILE A 256 14.64 1.28 4.52
C ILE A 256 15.26 2.20 3.48
N GLY A 257 14.96 3.48 3.55
CA GLY A 257 15.53 4.45 2.62
C GLY A 257 16.95 4.92 2.95
N ASN A 258 17.47 4.70 4.17
CA ASN A 258 18.74 5.28 4.64
C ASN A 258 19.56 4.26 5.42
N ASN A 259 20.10 3.28 4.69
CA ASN A 259 20.99 2.25 5.17
C ASN A 259 22.10 1.98 4.12
N PRO A 260 23.16 1.22 4.45
CA PRO A 260 24.28 0.99 3.53
C PRO A 260 23.91 0.30 2.21
N SER A 261 22.84 -0.49 2.17
CA SER A 261 22.39 -1.20 0.97
C SER A 261 21.30 -0.45 0.19
N ALA A 262 20.78 0.66 0.72
CA ALA A 262 19.70 1.39 0.09
C ALA A 262 20.10 1.93 -1.30
N ASP A 263 19.28 1.66 -2.30
CA ASP A 263 19.51 2.08 -3.68
C ASP A 263 18.65 3.28 -4.12
N GLY A 264 17.77 3.74 -3.25
CA GLY A 264 16.82 4.84 -3.47
C GLY A 264 15.39 4.36 -3.72
N THR A 265 15.17 3.07 -3.97
CA THR A 265 13.87 2.41 -4.03
C THR A 265 13.58 1.68 -2.71
N TYR A 266 12.50 0.92 -2.66
CA TYR A 266 12.15 0.16 -1.48
C TYR A 266 12.83 -1.21 -1.47
N GLU A 267 13.55 -1.50 -0.37
CA GLU A 267 13.94 -2.86 -0.01
C GLU A 267 13.51 -3.13 1.44
N SER A 268 12.72 -4.17 1.65
CA SER A 268 12.23 -4.53 2.99
C SER A 268 13.39 -4.69 3.99
N VAL A 269 13.15 -4.31 5.26
CA VAL A 269 14.11 -4.50 6.38
C VAL A 269 14.50 -5.97 6.54
N ARG A 270 13.61 -6.87 6.19
CA ARG A 270 13.84 -8.30 6.04
C ARG A 270 13.85 -8.59 4.54
N TYR A 271 14.92 -9.24 4.09
CA TYR A 271 15.04 -9.71 2.73
C TYR A 271 13.71 -10.31 2.24
N ALA A 272 13.03 -9.60 1.35
CA ALA A 272 12.16 -10.17 0.37
C ALA A 272 10.69 -10.47 0.65
N ILE A 273 10.09 -10.24 1.80
CA ILE A 273 8.67 -10.50 1.93
C ILE A 273 7.89 -9.19 1.88
N GLY A 274 7.38 -8.87 0.69
CA GLY A 274 6.54 -7.68 0.45
C GLY A 274 5.14 -7.78 1.07
N GLU A 275 5.02 -8.32 2.29
CA GLU A 275 3.76 -8.36 3.04
C GLU A 275 3.77 -7.31 4.14
N PRO A 276 3.08 -6.17 3.95
CA PRO A 276 3.15 -5.01 4.87
C PRO A 276 2.76 -5.33 6.31
N HIS A 277 1.84 -6.28 6.52
CA HIS A 277 1.40 -6.68 7.85
C HIS A 277 2.49 -7.44 8.64
N LEU A 278 3.46 -8.06 7.95
CA LEU A 278 4.61 -8.72 8.57
C LEU A 278 5.76 -7.74 8.80
N GLU A 279 5.90 -6.70 8.00
CA GLU A 279 7.00 -5.73 8.08
C GLU A 279 7.12 -5.11 9.48
N GLY A 280 6.01 -4.64 10.06
CA GLY A 280 6.00 -4.09 11.41
C GLY A 280 6.38 -5.10 12.48
N LYS A 281 5.93 -6.36 12.33
CA LYS A 281 6.28 -7.45 13.25
C LYS A 281 7.75 -7.82 13.12
N ASP A 282 8.28 -7.86 11.92
CA ASP A 282 9.69 -8.17 11.65
C ASP A 282 10.62 -7.06 12.11
N ALA A 283 10.29 -5.80 11.83
CA ALA A 283 11.03 -4.65 12.34
C ALA A 283 11.11 -4.66 13.87
N LYS A 284 10.00 -4.98 14.55
CA LYS A 284 9.96 -5.14 16.00
C LYS A 284 10.84 -6.29 16.47
N ARG A 285 10.68 -7.48 15.88
CA ARG A 285 11.43 -8.69 16.29
C ARG A 285 12.94 -8.50 16.11
N LEU A 286 13.37 -7.92 14.99
CA LEU A 286 14.80 -7.66 14.73
C LEU A 286 15.38 -6.68 15.75
N ALA A 287 14.63 -5.63 16.12
CA ALA A 287 15.04 -4.68 17.14
C ALA A 287 15.09 -5.34 18.53
N GLU A 288 14.07 -6.11 18.92
CA GLU A 288 14.01 -6.84 20.19
C GLU A 288 15.14 -7.89 20.32
N LYS A 289 15.41 -8.64 19.23
CA LYS A 289 16.52 -9.61 19.19
C LYS A 289 17.88 -8.94 19.41
N THR A 290 18.07 -7.75 18.80
CA THR A 290 19.34 -7.02 18.93
C THR A 290 19.52 -6.42 20.33
N LEU A 291 18.43 -5.93 20.94
CA LEU A 291 18.49 -5.27 22.25
C LEU A 291 18.26 -6.23 23.43
N GLY A 292 17.87 -7.48 23.18
CA GLY A 292 17.64 -8.51 24.20
C GLY A 292 16.43 -8.27 25.11
N ARG A 293 15.49 -7.37 24.71
CA ARG A 293 14.31 -7.03 25.49
C ARG A 293 13.09 -6.73 24.62
N ARG A 294 11.89 -6.82 25.21
CA ARG A 294 10.65 -6.37 24.55
C ARG A 294 10.64 -4.87 24.37
N LEU A 295 10.10 -4.40 23.24
CA LEU A 295 10.04 -2.99 22.87
C LEU A 295 8.61 -2.56 22.62
N THR A 296 8.30 -1.31 22.99
CA THR A 296 7.09 -0.62 22.57
C THR A 296 7.19 -0.19 21.10
N ALA A 297 6.07 0.23 20.50
CA ALA A 297 6.06 0.67 19.09
C ALA A 297 6.94 1.91 18.85
N GLY A 298 6.98 2.84 19.84
CA GLY A 298 7.85 4.01 19.80
C GLY A 298 9.33 3.63 19.88
N GLU A 299 9.70 2.76 20.82
CA GLU A 299 11.08 2.28 20.97
C GLU A 299 11.59 1.54 19.72
N VAL A 300 10.71 0.78 19.03
CA VAL A 300 11.04 0.17 17.74
C VAL A 300 11.36 1.24 16.71
N SER A 301 10.51 2.25 16.60
CA SER A 301 10.74 3.38 15.68
C SER A 301 12.06 4.10 15.99
N ASP A 302 12.33 4.40 17.25
CA ASP A 302 13.56 5.09 17.70
C ASP A 302 14.82 4.27 17.43
N TYR A 303 14.76 2.93 17.61
CA TYR A 303 15.86 2.02 17.26
C TYR A 303 16.25 2.15 15.79
N TRP A 304 15.28 2.14 14.88
CA TRP A 304 15.54 2.21 13.44
C TRP A 304 15.98 3.62 13.00
N TRP A 305 15.41 4.66 13.61
CA TRP A 305 15.90 6.04 13.44
C TRP A 305 17.37 6.16 13.82
N LYS A 306 17.74 5.70 15.01
CA LYS A 306 19.13 5.72 15.49
C LYS A 306 20.06 4.98 14.55
N LYS A 307 19.65 3.83 14.05
CA LYS A 307 20.45 3.02 13.11
C LYS A 307 20.72 3.77 11.81
N SER A 308 19.71 4.47 11.28
CA SER A 308 19.86 5.33 10.09
C SER A 308 20.78 6.50 10.34
N TRP A 309 20.62 7.20 11.47
CA TRP A 309 21.51 8.33 11.81
C TRP A 309 22.95 7.90 12.01
N ASN A 310 23.18 6.73 12.55
CA ASN A 310 24.53 6.15 12.66
C ASN A 310 25.16 5.91 11.28
N TYR A 311 24.38 5.41 10.31
CA TYR A 311 24.85 5.27 8.92
C TYR A 311 25.14 6.64 8.30
N ILE A 312 24.22 7.60 8.39
CA ILE A 312 24.38 8.94 7.84
C ILE A 312 25.62 9.63 8.41
N GLY A 313 25.83 9.52 9.74
CA GLY A 313 26.99 10.11 10.41
C GLY A 313 28.32 9.43 10.09
N SER A 314 28.30 8.12 9.85
CA SER A 314 29.53 7.35 9.52
C SER A 314 29.91 7.45 8.05
N GLN A 315 28.95 7.67 7.14
CA GLN A 315 29.17 7.68 5.69
C GLN A 315 28.41 8.85 5.00
N PRO A 316 28.64 10.11 5.41
CA PRO A 316 27.84 11.25 4.92
C PRO A 316 27.97 11.46 3.40
N GLY A 317 29.11 11.20 2.81
CA GLY A 317 29.33 11.32 1.36
C GLY A 317 28.48 10.33 0.55
N GLN A 318 28.40 9.07 0.97
CA GLN A 318 27.58 8.06 0.32
C GLN A 318 26.08 8.38 0.48
N TRP A 319 25.70 8.83 1.68
CA TRP A 319 24.31 9.25 1.92
C TRP A 319 23.91 10.46 1.05
N LEU A 320 24.78 11.44 0.87
CA LEU A 320 24.50 12.59 -0.03
C LEU A 320 24.35 12.14 -1.49
N GLN A 321 25.16 11.19 -1.95
CA GLN A 321 25.02 10.61 -3.29
C GLN A 321 23.67 9.86 -3.42
N LEU A 322 23.31 9.07 -2.41
CA LEU A 322 22.02 8.39 -2.35
C LEU A 322 20.84 9.39 -2.36
N LEU A 323 20.93 10.47 -1.58
CA LEU A 323 19.91 11.52 -1.55
C LEU A 323 19.79 12.22 -2.90
N GLY A 324 20.91 12.51 -3.57
CA GLY A 324 20.94 13.04 -4.94
C GLY A 324 20.27 12.09 -5.94
N LYS A 325 20.56 10.79 -5.85
CA LYS A 325 19.91 9.76 -6.68
C LYS A 325 18.40 9.74 -6.43
N LYS A 326 17.95 9.73 -5.17
CA LYS A 326 16.52 9.77 -4.80
C LYS A 326 15.83 11.02 -5.33
N TRP A 327 16.49 12.19 -5.23
CA TRP A 327 15.96 13.42 -5.79
C TRP A 327 15.73 13.31 -7.29
N LEU A 328 16.69 12.75 -8.03
CA LEU A 328 16.51 12.49 -9.47
C LEU A 328 15.39 11.48 -9.74
N LEU A 329 15.23 10.44 -8.90
CA LEU A 329 14.17 9.47 -9.00
C LEU A 329 12.77 10.06 -8.78
N VAL A 330 12.62 11.01 -7.86
CA VAL A 330 11.34 11.73 -7.65
C VAL A 330 10.88 12.40 -8.94
N TRP A 331 11.80 12.95 -9.72
CA TRP A 331 11.50 13.63 -10.99
C TRP A 331 11.58 12.71 -12.20
N ASN A 332 11.98 11.45 -12.06
CA ASN A 332 12.11 10.53 -13.18
C ASN A 332 10.76 10.11 -13.75
N ALA A 333 10.69 9.95 -15.05
CA ALA A 333 9.45 9.61 -15.77
C ALA A 333 8.96 8.17 -15.55
N ARG A 334 9.82 7.26 -15.04
CA ARG A 334 9.43 5.88 -14.75
C ARG A 334 8.49 5.83 -13.56
N GLU A 335 7.36 5.13 -13.71
CA GLU A 335 6.53 4.75 -12.57
C GLU A 335 7.20 3.57 -11.86
N ILE A 336 7.83 3.88 -10.69
CA ILE A 336 8.50 2.85 -9.89
C ILE A 336 7.42 2.02 -9.22
N GLU A 337 7.46 0.71 -9.48
CA GLU A 337 6.51 -0.26 -8.94
C GLU A 337 6.54 -0.32 -7.41
N ASP A 338 5.39 -0.63 -6.86
CA ASP A 338 5.19 -0.95 -5.46
C ASP A 338 4.39 -2.26 -5.35
N SER A 339 3.22 -2.26 -4.73
CA SER A 339 2.31 -3.41 -4.68
C SER A 339 1.73 -3.74 -6.06
N ASP A 340 1.39 -2.73 -6.83
CA ASP A 340 0.85 -2.82 -8.19
C ASP A 340 1.78 -2.13 -9.18
N ASP A 341 1.87 -2.67 -10.41
CA ASP A 341 2.74 -2.20 -11.46
C ASP A 341 1.95 -1.57 -12.60
N PHE A 342 2.17 -0.27 -12.82
CA PHE A 342 1.54 0.52 -13.87
C PHE A 342 1.68 -0.12 -15.27
N TYR A 343 2.85 -0.69 -15.58
CA TYR A 343 3.14 -1.27 -16.90
C TYR A 343 2.49 -2.64 -17.07
N ILE A 344 2.25 -3.39 -15.99
CA ILE A 344 1.44 -4.61 -16.02
C ILE A 344 0.01 -4.25 -16.43
N TYR A 345 -0.61 -3.26 -15.79
CA TYR A 345 -1.99 -2.86 -16.08
C TYR A 345 -2.16 -2.31 -17.52
N GLN A 346 -1.12 -1.72 -18.11
CA GLN A 346 -1.13 -1.33 -19.52
C GLN A 346 -1.32 -2.50 -20.49
N GLN A 347 -1.00 -3.73 -20.09
CA GLN A 347 -1.21 -4.90 -20.93
C GLN A 347 -2.69 -5.23 -21.10
N TRP A 348 -3.52 -4.87 -20.12
CA TRP A 348 -4.97 -5.08 -20.13
C TRP A 348 -5.79 -3.85 -20.52
N SER A 349 -5.22 -2.64 -20.45
CA SER A 349 -5.93 -1.41 -20.78
C SER A 349 -5.32 -0.73 -22.00
N TRP A 350 -6.08 -0.75 -23.12
CA TRP A 350 -5.73 0.03 -24.29
C TRP A 350 -5.75 1.53 -24.00
N LEU A 351 -6.77 1.99 -23.24
CA LEU A 351 -6.90 3.39 -22.87
C LEU A 351 -5.68 3.88 -22.06
N LEU A 352 -5.26 3.10 -21.06
CA LEU A 352 -4.11 3.45 -20.22
C LEU A 352 -2.82 3.51 -21.07
N ARG A 353 -2.64 2.56 -21.98
CA ARG A 353 -1.51 2.51 -22.91
C ARG A 353 -1.50 3.74 -23.81
N PHE A 354 -2.64 4.09 -24.40
CA PHE A 354 -2.80 5.26 -25.27
C PHE A 354 -2.50 6.56 -24.50
N LEU A 355 -3.10 6.77 -23.34
CA LEU A 355 -2.88 7.97 -22.55
C LEU A 355 -1.45 8.10 -22.03
N ALA A 356 -0.80 7.00 -21.70
CA ALA A 356 0.59 6.98 -21.27
C ALA A 356 1.61 7.47 -22.33
N TRP A 357 1.23 7.55 -23.60
CA TRP A 357 2.08 8.10 -24.65
C TRP A 357 2.27 9.61 -24.52
N PHE A 358 1.24 10.36 -24.13
CA PHE A 358 1.27 11.83 -24.15
C PHE A 358 0.87 12.51 -22.82
N ASN A 359 0.47 11.76 -21.82
CA ASN A 359 0.14 12.34 -20.50
C ASN A 359 0.59 11.44 -19.34
N HIS A 360 1.88 11.35 -19.15
CA HIS A 360 2.56 10.71 -18.05
C HIS A 360 3.50 11.70 -17.35
N PHE A 361 4.11 11.30 -16.23
CA PHE A 361 4.95 12.19 -15.43
C PHE A 361 6.10 12.82 -16.22
N GLY A 362 6.69 12.08 -17.16
CA GLY A 362 7.76 12.55 -18.02
C GLY A 362 7.39 13.65 -19.04
N ILE A 363 6.09 13.95 -19.17
CA ILE A 363 5.56 15.09 -19.95
C ILE A 363 5.01 16.15 -19.00
N LEU A 364 4.27 15.74 -17.97
CA LEU A 364 3.66 16.65 -17.01
C LEU A 364 4.70 17.52 -16.28
N ALA A 365 5.80 16.92 -15.80
CA ALA A 365 6.82 17.66 -15.05
C ALA A 365 7.54 18.72 -15.90
N PRO A 366 8.04 18.44 -17.12
CA PRO A 366 8.61 19.46 -18.00
C PRO A 366 7.64 20.58 -18.35
N LEU A 367 6.35 20.26 -18.64
CA LEU A 367 5.32 21.27 -18.91
C LEU A 367 5.08 22.15 -17.68
N ALA A 368 5.10 21.60 -16.48
CA ALA A 368 4.96 22.36 -15.25
C ALA A 368 6.15 23.31 -15.04
N VAL A 369 7.37 22.87 -15.31
CA VAL A 369 8.57 23.74 -15.23
C VAL A 369 8.47 24.91 -16.21
N VAL A 370 8.01 24.68 -17.42
CA VAL A 370 7.69 25.75 -18.39
C VAL A 370 6.62 26.68 -17.83
N GLY A 371 5.58 26.12 -17.21
CA GLY A 371 4.51 26.91 -16.56
C GLY A 371 5.05 27.80 -15.44
N ILE A 372 5.92 27.25 -14.59
CA ILE A 372 6.62 28.01 -13.53
C ILE A 372 7.41 29.17 -14.16
N PHE A 373 8.18 28.92 -15.20
CA PHE A 373 8.95 29.94 -15.91
C PHE A 373 8.06 31.04 -16.49
N LEU A 374 7.01 30.68 -17.22
CA LEU A 374 6.13 31.64 -17.88
C LEU A 374 5.25 32.44 -16.90
N THR A 375 5.05 31.94 -15.69
CA THR A 375 4.31 32.62 -14.60
C THR A 375 5.20 33.23 -13.54
N ALA A 376 6.54 33.21 -13.71
CA ALA A 376 7.51 33.63 -12.71
C ALA A 376 7.30 35.09 -12.21
N LYS A 377 6.78 35.98 -13.03
CA LYS A 377 6.41 37.36 -12.61
C LYS A 377 5.37 37.38 -11.45
N GLN A 378 4.63 36.32 -11.24
CA GLN A 378 3.64 36.18 -10.17
C GLN A 378 4.21 35.47 -8.93
N TRP A 379 5.52 35.34 -8.79
CA TRP A 379 6.16 34.53 -7.75
C TRP A 379 5.70 34.89 -6.33
N HIS A 380 5.49 36.16 -6.02
CA HIS A 380 4.99 36.62 -4.72
C HIS A 380 3.62 36.03 -4.35
N ARG A 381 2.77 35.74 -5.36
CA ARG A 381 1.47 35.13 -5.17
C ARG A 381 1.54 33.61 -5.13
N LEU A 382 2.46 33.03 -5.88
CA LEU A 382 2.52 31.58 -6.15
C LEU A 382 3.57 30.84 -5.30
N TRP A 383 4.38 31.53 -4.49
CA TRP A 383 5.49 30.91 -3.78
C TRP A 383 5.04 29.76 -2.84
N VAL A 384 3.82 29.81 -2.30
CA VAL A 384 3.26 28.70 -1.51
C VAL A 384 3.17 27.41 -2.31
N LEU A 385 2.81 27.48 -3.60
CA LEU A 385 2.76 26.30 -4.47
C LEU A 385 4.16 25.75 -4.74
N TYR A 386 5.16 26.62 -4.92
CA TYR A 386 6.56 26.20 -5.04
C TYR A 386 7.04 25.52 -3.76
N ALA A 387 6.75 26.10 -2.61
CA ALA A 387 7.09 25.53 -1.31
C ALA A 387 6.40 24.18 -1.08
N MET A 388 5.13 24.03 -1.49
CA MET A 388 4.43 22.75 -1.43
C MET A 388 5.07 21.69 -2.34
N ILE A 389 5.42 22.04 -3.59
CA ILE A 389 6.12 21.13 -4.51
C ILE A 389 7.45 20.69 -3.93
N LEU A 390 8.28 21.63 -3.48
CA LEU A 390 9.62 21.34 -2.97
C LEU A 390 9.56 20.52 -1.65
N SER A 391 8.65 20.86 -0.74
CA SER A 391 8.52 20.15 0.53
C SER A 391 7.98 18.73 0.35
N LEU A 392 6.97 18.54 -0.52
CA LEU A 392 6.46 17.20 -0.83
C LEU A 392 7.50 16.35 -1.57
N ALA A 393 8.17 16.91 -2.60
CA ALA A 393 9.24 16.21 -3.31
C ALA A 393 10.41 15.86 -2.37
N GLY A 394 10.82 16.80 -1.52
CA GLY A 394 11.86 16.60 -0.50
C GLY A 394 11.49 15.53 0.51
N SER A 395 10.22 15.51 0.98
CA SER A 395 9.75 14.49 1.91
C SER A 395 9.81 13.09 1.33
N VAL A 396 9.56 12.92 0.03
CA VAL A 396 9.72 11.62 -0.66
C VAL A 396 11.19 11.25 -0.79
N ALA A 397 12.05 12.20 -1.21
CA ALA A 397 13.49 11.95 -1.39
C ALA A 397 14.20 11.57 -0.09
N VAL A 398 13.76 12.09 1.05
CA VAL A 398 14.33 11.76 2.37
C VAL A 398 14.10 10.30 2.76
N PHE A 399 13.00 9.68 2.30
CA PHE A 399 12.71 8.26 2.56
C PHE A 399 13.16 7.39 1.37
N PHE A 400 12.25 6.91 0.55
CA PHE A 400 12.48 6.15 -0.68
C PHE A 400 11.40 6.47 -1.71
N VAL A 401 11.65 6.14 -2.96
CA VAL A 401 10.82 6.62 -4.08
C VAL A 401 10.01 5.50 -4.69
N PHE A 402 8.67 5.70 -4.68
CA PHE A 402 7.69 4.95 -5.46
C PHE A 402 6.88 5.89 -6.36
N GLY A 403 6.30 5.37 -7.42
CA GLY A 403 5.37 6.13 -8.27
C GLY A 403 4.24 6.76 -7.46
N ARG A 404 3.62 5.99 -6.55
CA ARG A 404 2.53 6.47 -5.68
C ARG A 404 2.96 7.55 -4.67
N TYR A 405 4.23 7.58 -4.24
CA TYR A 405 4.68 8.57 -3.23
C TYR A 405 4.87 9.96 -3.83
N ARG A 406 5.24 10.04 -5.10
CA ARG A 406 5.32 11.31 -5.83
C ARG A 406 3.99 11.74 -6.47
N PHE A 407 3.00 10.86 -6.53
CA PHE A 407 1.70 11.13 -7.13
C PHE A 407 1.02 12.41 -6.59
N PRO A 408 1.10 12.77 -5.30
CA PRO A 408 0.61 14.06 -4.79
C PRO A 408 1.22 15.29 -5.46
N LEU A 409 2.33 15.19 -6.18
CA LEU A 409 2.85 16.31 -6.97
C LEU A 409 2.00 16.61 -8.22
N ALA A 410 1.29 15.60 -8.76
CA ALA A 410 0.57 15.71 -10.04
C ALA A 410 -0.46 16.85 -10.08
N PRO A 411 -1.35 17.08 -9.08
CA PRO A 411 -2.29 18.19 -9.11
C PRO A 411 -1.61 19.56 -9.07
N LEU A 412 -0.49 19.70 -8.34
CA LEU A 412 0.30 20.93 -8.30
C LEU A 412 0.98 21.21 -9.66
N LEU A 413 1.55 20.18 -10.25
CA LEU A 413 2.20 20.26 -11.56
C LEU A 413 1.19 20.53 -12.67
N ALA A 414 -0.02 19.95 -12.61
CA ALA A 414 -1.09 20.21 -13.57
C ALA A 414 -1.55 21.68 -13.56
N LEU A 415 -1.58 22.35 -12.40
CA LEU A 415 -1.89 23.76 -12.29
C LEU A 415 -0.87 24.62 -13.07
N PHE A 416 0.42 24.35 -12.90
CA PHE A 416 1.45 25.09 -13.63
C PHE A 416 1.49 24.71 -15.10
N ALA A 417 1.33 23.45 -15.46
CA ALA A 417 1.27 23.01 -16.85
C ALA A 417 0.10 23.69 -17.62
N GLY A 418 -1.09 23.73 -17.02
CA GLY A 418 -2.25 24.41 -17.59
C GLY A 418 -2.04 25.92 -17.75
N ALA A 419 -1.45 26.57 -16.74
CA ALA A 419 -1.10 28.00 -16.81
C ALA A 419 -0.02 28.25 -17.89
N GLY A 420 0.97 27.38 -18.02
CA GLY A 420 2.03 27.44 -19.01
C GLY A 420 1.51 27.35 -20.43
N ILE A 421 0.62 26.40 -20.70
CA ILE A 421 -0.01 26.21 -22.01
C ILE A 421 -0.78 27.48 -22.41
N VAL A 422 -1.64 27.98 -21.53
CA VAL A 422 -2.47 29.16 -21.83
C VAL A 422 -1.60 30.41 -22.03
N ARG A 423 -0.56 30.62 -21.20
CA ARG A 423 0.35 31.75 -21.38
C ARG A 423 1.21 31.61 -22.65
N GLY A 424 1.62 30.40 -22.97
CA GLY A 424 2.33 30.11 -24.24
C GLY A 424 1.52 30.47 -25.46
N VAL A 425 0.22 30.05 -25.50
CA VAL A 425 -0.70 30.42 -26.58
C VAL A 425 -0.86 31.94 -26.68
N ALA A 426 -1.04 32.64 -25.53
CA ALA A 426 -1.14 34.09 -25.52
C ALA A 426 0.13 34.77 -26.06
N LEU A 427 1.32 34.34 -25.68
CA LEU A 427 2.59 34.85 -26.18
C LEU A 427 2.76 34.64 -27.70
N TYR A 428 2.28 33.49 -28.19
CA TYR A 428 2.27 33.20 -29.63
C TYR A 428 1.37 34.18 -30.39
N GLN A 429 0.17 34.43 -29.88
CA GLN A 429 -0.80 35.40 -30.43
C GLN A 429 -0.27 36.85 -30.36
N GLU A 430 0.44 37.20 -29.28
CA GLU A 430 1.15 38.48 -29.10
C GLU A 430 2.39 38.62 -30.00
N LYS A 431 2.75 37.58 -30.77
CA LYS A 431 3.97 37.47 -31.57
C LYS A 431 5.26 37.70 -30.74
N ASN A 432 5.23 37.41 -29.46
CA ASN A 432 6.36 37.54 -28.56
C ASN A 432 7.11 36.19 -28.45
N PHE A 433 7.97 35.94 -29.41
CA PHE A 433 8.64 34.63 -29.57
C PHE A 433 9.80 34.41 -28.60
N ARG A 434 10.46 35.46 -28.08
CA ARG A 434 11.62 35.32 -27.19
C ARG A 434 11.35 34.47 -25.94
N PRO A 435 10.28 34.70 -25.14
CA PRO A 435 9.94 33.82 -24.04
C PRO A 435 9.56 32.41 -24.49
N LEU A 436 8.95 32.26 -25.67
CA LEU A 436 8.57 30.95 -26.23
C LEU A 436 9.81 30.11 -26.60
N THR A 437 10.84 30.73 -27.19
CA THR A 437 12.10 30.04 -27.50
C THR A 437 12.78 29.54 -26.23
N ILE A 438 12.84 30.38 -25.17
CA ILE A 438 13.37 29.98 -23.86
C ILE A 438 12.54 28.86 -23.26
N ALA A 439 11.20 28.96 -23.31
CA ALA A 439 10.30 27.91 -22.84
C ALA A 439 10.50 26.57 -23.57
N ALA A 440 10.73 26.61 -24.89
CA ALA A 440 11.01 25.41 -25.68
C ALA A 440 12.36 24.77 -25.28
N LEU A 441 13.40 25.57 -25.02
CA LEU A 441 14.66 25.07 -24.51
C LEU A 441 14.52 24.45 -23.12
N ILE A 442 13.78 25.11 -22.21
CA ILE A 442 13.48 24.56 -20.88
C ILE A 442 12.73 23.23 -21.02
N LEU A 443 11.71 23.15 -21.88
CA LEU A 443 10.95 21.94 -22.15
C LEU A 443 11.86 20.81 -22.63
N LEU A 444 12.74 21.08 -23.59
CA LEU A 444 13.68 20.11 -24.13
C LEU A 444 14.66 19.62 -23.04
N CYS A 445 15.34 20.54 -22.35
CA CYS A 445 16.32 20.18 -21.33
C CYS A 445 15.69 19.40 -20.17
N THR A 446 14.56 19.88 -19.64
CA THR A 446 13.85 19.19 -18.56
C THR A 446 13.26 17.87 -19.05
N GLY A 447 12.76 17.81 -20.28
CA GLY A 447 12.29 16.58 -20.91
C GLY A 447 13.37 15.51 -21.01
N ILE A 448 14.59 15.87 -21.38
CA ILE A 448 15.75 14.95 -21.42
C ILE A 448 16.06 14.45 -20.00
N VAL A 449 16.20 15.35 -19.02
CA VAL A 449 16.56 14.98 -17.63
C VAL A 449 15.51 14.08 -16.98
N VAL A 450 14.23 14.44 -17.09
CA VAL A 450 13.13 13.71 -16.47
C VAL A 450 12.95 12.31 -17.09
N ASN A 451 13.22 12.18 -18.41
CA ASN A 451 13.08 10.91 -19.13
C ASN A 451 14.39 10.11 -19.21
N TRP A 452 15.46 10.56 -18.56
CA TRP A 452 16.72 9.82 -18.52
C TRP A 452 16.55 8.46 -17.81
N PRO A 453 17.06 7.34 -18.39
CA PRO A 453 16.85 5.99 -17.86
C PRO A 453 17.75 5.71 -16.62
N ILE A 454 17.41 6.28 -15.47
CA ILE A 454 18.18 6.13 -14.22
C ILE A 454 18.09 4.70 -13.67
N ILE A 455 16.91 4.07 -13.79
CA ILE A 455 16.61 2.72 -13.26
C ILE A 455 16.21 1.76 -14.42
N GLY A 456 16.99 1.76 -15.50
CA GLY A 456 16.70 0.92 -16.65
C GLY A 456 15.54 1.44 -17.52
N VAL A 457 15.10 0.61 -18.47
CA VAL A 457 14.06 0.94 -19.45
C VAL A 457 12.68 0.91 -18.80
N ARG A 458 11.72 1.70 -19.30
CA ARG A 458 10.32 1.66 -18.86
C ARG A 458 9.69 0.32 -19.24
N GLY A 459 9.11 -0.37 -18.28
CA GLY A 459 8.45 -1.64 -18.47
C GLY A 459 8.08 -2.27 -17.15
N PRO A 460 7.33 -3.40 -17.17
CA PRO A 460 6.97 -4.12 -15.98
C PRO A 460 8.18 -4.50 -15.14
N GLY A 461 8.05 -4.40 -13.83
CA GLY A 461 9.07 -4.82 -12.90
C GLY A 461 8.91 -6.27 -12.43
N PRO A 462 9.93 -6.83 -11.78
CA PRO A 462 9.89 -8.19 -11.26
C PRO A 462 8.82 -8.40 -10.18
N GLY A 463 8.57 -7.39 -9.35
CA GLY A 463 7.52 -7.41 -8.32
C GLY A 463 6.12 -7.51 -8.93
N GLY A 464 5.84 -6.74 -9.98
CA GLY A 464 4.57 -6.77 -10.69
C GLY A 464 4.26 -8.14 -11.28
N TYR A 465 5.22 -8.77 -11.95
CA TYR A 465 5.06 -10.14 -12.46
C TYR A 465 4.90 -11.16 -11.32
N ASN A 466 5.63 -11.02 -10.23
CA ASN A 466 5.50 -11.91 -9.07
C ASN A 466 4.08 -11.85 -8.46
N ASN A 467 3.54 -10.66 -8.29
CA ASN A 467 2.19 -10.46 -7.76
C ASN A 467 1.11 -11.01 -8.72
N LEU A 468 1.30 -10.80 -10.02
CA LEU A 468 0.42 -11.37 -11.06
C LEU A 468 0.48 -12.91 -11.06
N ALA A 469 1.67 -13.50 -10.89
CA ALA A 469 1.83 -14.95 -10.79
C ALA A 469 1.07 -15.53 -9.58
N ASN A 470 1.16 -14.87 -8.43
CA ASN A 470 0.41 -15.26 -7.25
C ASN A 470 -1.12 -15.15 -7.47
N ALA A 471 -1.58 -14.12 -8.16
CA ALA A 471 -2.99 -13.97 -8.49
C ALA A 471 -3.47 -15.09 -9.44
N TYR A 472 -2.70 -15.44 -10.47
CA TYR A 472 -3.00 -16.61 -11.33
C TYR A 472 -3.03 -17.92 -10.54
N SER A 473 -2.13 -18.10 -9.57
CA SER A 473 -2.13 -19.29 -8.72
C SER A 473 -3.41 -19.39 -7.86
N LYS A 474 -3.90 -18.25 -7.32
CA LYS A 474 -5.17 -18.18 -6.58
C LYS A 474 -6.38 -18.48 -7.46
N GLU A 475 -6.33 -18.15 -8.76
CA GLU A 475 -7.37 -18.54 -9.74
C GLU A 475 -7.26 -20.00 -10.21
N GLY A 476 -6.30 -20.78 -9.71
CA GLY A 476 -6.06 -22.15 -10.18
C GLY A 476 -5.39 -22.26 -11.56
N LYS A 477 -4.94 -21.15 -12.13
CA LYS A 477 -4.27 -21.07 -13.44
C LYS A 477 -2.77 -21.38 -13.33
N ALA A 478 -2.43 -22.59 -12.91
CA ALA A 478 -1.10 -23.00 -12.50
C ALA A 478 -0.01 -22.77 -13.57
N ASN A 479 -0.30 -23.04 -14.84
CA ASN A 479 0.67 -22.85 -15.92
C ASN A 479 0.98 -21.36 -16.15
N GLN A 480 -0.05 -20.48 -16.07
CA GLN A 480 0.13 -19.05 -16.22
C GLN A 480 0.91 -18.48 -15.02
N ALA A 481 0.67 -18.99 -13.81
CA ALA A 481 1.44 -18.62 -12.62
C ALA A 481 2.93 -18.93 -12.80
N ILE A 482 3.27 -20.13 -13.27
CA ILE A 482 4.66 -20.56 -13.53
C ILE A 482 5.33 -19.68 -14.57
N GLU A 483 4.69 -19.47 -15.75
CA GLU A 483 5.29 -18.67 -16.80
C GLU A 483 5.48 -17.20 -16.38
N THR A 484 4.51 -16.65 -15.64
CA THR A 484 4.61 -15.29 -15.12
C THR A 484 5.71 -15.14 -14.05
N ALA A 485 5.87 -16.13 -13.17
CA ALA A 485 6.96 -16.13 -12.19
C ALA A 485 8.36 -16.23 -12.87
N LYS A 486 8.47 -17.00 -13.96
CA LYS A 486 9.70 -17.04 -14.77
C LYS A 486 10.04 -15.67 -15.38
N MET A 487 9.04 -14.89 -15.81
CA MET A 487 9.29 -13.52 -16.30
C MET A 487 9.87 -12.62 -15.21
N ALA A 488 9.38 -12.75 -13.96
CA ALA A 488 9.96 -12.04 -12.82
C ALA A 488 11.45 -12.38 -12.61
N ILE A 489 11.80 -13.67 -12.68
CA ILE A 489 13.17 -14.17 -12.55
C ILE A 489 14.05 -13.74 -13.73
N GLN A 490 13.53 -13.72 -14.95
CA GLN A 490 14.26 -13.22 -16.12
C GLN A 490 14.65 -11.76 -16.00
N LEU A 491 13.77 -10.92 -15.42
CA LEU A 491 14.05 -9.51 -15.18
C LEU A 491 15.05 -9.29 -14.03
N ARG A 492 14.97 -10.12 -13.00
CA ARG A 492 15.86 -10.07 -11.82
C ARG A 492 16.17 -11.48 -11.35
N PRO A 493 17.28 -12.08 -11.85
CA PRO A 493 17.66 -13.44 -11.51
C PRO A 493 17.96 -13.68 -10.02
N ASP A 494 18.28 -12.64 -9.27
CA ASP A 494 18.52 -12.66 -7.83
C ASP A 494 17.26 -12.31 -7.00
N TYR A 495 16.07 -12.42 -7.58
CA TYR A 495 14.81 -12.17 -6.89
C TYR A 495 14.31 -13.43 -6.16
N GLY A 496 14.83 -13.69 -4.96
CA GLY A 496 14.56 -14.90 -4.17
C GLY A 496 13.09 -15.15 -3.88
N VAL A 497 12.24 -14.09 -3.78
CA VAL A 497 10.78 -14.25 -3.62
C VAL A 497 10.14 -14.92 -4.84
N ALA A 498 10.57 -14.54 -6.05
CA ALA A 498 10.05 -15.18 -7.26
C ALA A 498 10.49 -16.64 -7.34
N HIS A 499 11.74 -16.96 -6.94
CA HIS A 499 12.19 -18.34 -6.81
C HIS A 499 11.36 -19.12 -5.79
N PHE A 500 11.11 -18.56 -4.61
CA PHE A 500 10.26 -19.17 -3.59
C PHE A 500 8.85 -19.46 -4.13
N ASN A 501 8.21 -18.50 -4.77
CA ASN A 501 6.87 -18.67 -5.32
C ASN A 501 6.84 -19.70 -6.46
N LEU A 502 7.84 -19.69 -7.34
CA LEU A 502 7.96 -20.67 -8.42
C LEU A 502 8.18 -22.09 -7.86
N GLY A 503 8.96 -22.23 -6.79
CA GLY A 503 9.10 -23.48 -6.03
C GLY A 503 7.74 -23.98 -5.51
N ASN A 504 6.94 -23.10 -4.89
CA ASN A 504 5.61 -23.43 -4.43
C ASN A 504 4.66 -23.85 -5.58
N PHE A 505 4.72 -23.17 -6.74
CA PHE A 505 3.88 -23.52 -7.89
C PHE A 505 4.25 -24.89 -8.46
N TYR A 506 5.55 -25.23 -8.55
CA TYR A 506 5.99 -26.56 -8.95
C TYR A 506 5.65 -27.65 -7.94
N ALA A 507 5.80 -27.37 -6.64
CA ALA A 507 5.42 -28.32 -5.59
C ALA A 507 3.93 -28.68 -5.65
N ARG A 508 3.04 -27.69 -5.87
CA ARG A 508 1.61 -27.92 -6.05
C ARG A 508 1.27 -28.73 -7.30
N GLN A 509 2.12 -28.73 -8.33
CA GLN A 509 1.98 -29.58 -9.51
C GLN A 509 2.63 -30.97 -9.38
N GLY A 510 3.21 -31.29 -8.21
CA GLY A 510 3.95 -32.54 -7.98
C GLY A 510 5.32 -32.60 -8.68
N ARG A 511 5.81 -31.49 -9.22
CA ARG A 511 7.12 -31.39 -9.88
C ARG A 511 8.19 -31.07 -8.86
N PHE A 512 8.45 -32.05 -7.98
CA PHE A 512 9.24 -31.86 -6.76
C PHE A 512 10.71 -31.51 -7.05
N ASP A 513 11.33 -32.11 -8.08
CA ASP A 513 12.72 -31.81 -8.45
C ASP A 513 12.89 -30.32 -8.81
N LEU A 514 11.98 -29.76 -9.59
CA LEU A 514 12.01 -28.34 -9.97
C LEU A 514 11.70 -27.43 -8.76
N ALA A 515 10.77 -27.84 -7.90
CA ALA A 515 10.46 -27.12 -6.68
C ALA A 515 11.71 -27.03 -5.78
N GLN A 516 12.46 -28.12 -5.62
CA GLN A 516 13.68 -28.16 -4.84
C GLN A 516 14.71 -27.16 -5.36
N ILE A 517 15.01 -27.19 -6.67
CA ILE A 517 15.98 -26.25 -7.28
C ILE A 517 15.63 -24.79 -6.94
N HIS A 518 14.35 -24.44 -7.02
CA HIS A 518 13.92 -23.06 -6.79
C HIS A 518 13.88 -22.70 -5.28
N PHE A 519 13.56 -23.63 -4.39
CA PHE A 519 13.70 -23.38 -2.94
C PHE A 519 15.16 -23.23 -2.52
N GLU A 520 16.06 -24.08 -3.03
CA GLU A 520 17.49 -23.97 -2.77
C GLU A 520 18.05 -22.62 -3.25
N GLU A 521 17.63 -22.16 -4.44
CA GLU A 521 18.06 -20.86 -4.95
C GLU A 521 17.46 -19.71 -4.12
N ALA A 522 16.20 -19.79 -3.71
CA ALA A 522 15.59 -18.81 -2.82
C ALA A 522 16.36 -18.70 -1.49
N LEU A 523 16.76 -19.84 -0.92
CA LEU A 523 17.52 -19.90 0.32
C LEU A 523 19.00 -19.52 0.16
N ARG A 524 19.58 -19.74 -1.03
CA ARG A 524 20.93 -19.25 -1.36
C ARG A 524 20.95 -17.72 -1.41
N LEU A 525 19.92 -17.12 -2.02
CA LEU A 525 19.77 -15.67 -2.10
C LEU A 525 19.37 -15.05 -0.76
N TYR A 526 18.47 -15.69 -0.04
CA TYR A 526 17.95 -15.22 1.24
C TYR A 526 18.05 -16.30 2.34
N PRO A 527 19.22 -16.50 2.95
CA PRO A 527 19.47 -17.57 3.93
C PRO A 527 18.60 -17.49 5.20
N ASN A 528 18.01 -16.34 5.48
CA ASN A 528 17.15 -16.10 6.65
C ASN A 528 15.66 -16.10 6.32
N TYR A 529 15.25 -16.70 5.20
CA TYR A 529 13.87 -16.75 4.76
C TYR A 529 13.11 -17.90 5.44
N ALA A 530 12.48 -17.63 6.59
CA ALA A 530 11.86 -18.65 7.44
C ALA A 530 10.75 -19.44 6.69
N GLU A 531 9.92 -18.76 5.90
CA GLU A 531 8.84 -19.39 5.14
C GLU A 531 9.40 -20.31 4.03
N ALA A 532 10.52 -19.92 3.41
CA ALA A 532 11.18 -20.77 2.42
C ALA A 532 11.78 -22.02 3.07
N HIS A 533 12.40 -21.90 4.26
CA HIS A 533 12.84 -23.06 5.03
C HIS A 533 11.67 -23.98 5.39
N SER A 534 10.51 -23.42 5.81
CA SER A 534 9.32 -24.20 6.13
C SER A 534 8.82 -25.01 4.91
N ASN A 535 8.65 -24.34 3.77
CA ASN A 535 8.12 -24.99 2.57
C ASN A 535 9.10 -25.97 1.94
N PHE A 536 10.39 -25.66 2.00
CA PHE A 536 11.44 -26.60 1.58
C PHE A 536 11.48 -27.83 2.49
N GLY A 537 11.38 -27.66 3.80
CA GLY A 537 11.26 -28.75 4.75
C GLY A 537 10.03 -29.62 4.49
N GLN A 538 8.90 -29.02 4.14
CA GLN A 538 7.68 -29.74 3.76
C GLN A 538 7.89 -30.56 2.47
N LEU A 539 8.57 -29.99 1.47
CA LEU A 539 8.92 -30.70 0.24
C LEU A 539 9.80 -31.93 0.54
N LEU A 540 10.87 -31.76 1.32
CA LEU A 540 11.78 -32.86 1.71
C LEU A 540 11.00 -33.98 2.45
N ALA A 541 10.14 -33.60 3.39
CA ALA A 541 9.31 -34.58 4.13
C ALA A 541 8.32 -35.31 3.21
N GLN A 542 7.79 -34.67 2.17
CA GLN A 542 6.94 -35.31 1.15
C GLN A 542 7.73 -36.28 0.26
N GLN A 543 9.01 -35.98 -0.04
CA GLN A 543 9.92 -36.88 -0.76
C GLN A 543 10.46 -38.03 0.11
N GLY A 544 10.13 -38.07 1.40
CA GLY A 544 10.57 -39.09 2.34
C GLY A 544 11.81 -38.73 3.17
N ASP A 545 12.50 -37.62 2.88
CA ASP A 545 13.60 -37.12 3.72
C ASP A 545 13.06 -36.37 4.94
N LEU A 546 12.54 -37.15 5.91
CA LEU A 546 11.99 -36.59 7.15
C LEU A 546 13.06 -35.88 7.98
N GLU A 547 14.30 -36.36 8.00
CA GLU A 547 15.41 -35.71 8.74
C GLU A 547 15.81 -34.36 8.10
N GLY A 548 15.87 -34.29 6.78
CA GLY A 548 16.07 -33.05 6.06
C GLY A 548 14.95 -32.06 6.36
N GLY A 549 13.72 -32.51 6.30
CA GLY A 549 12.54 -31.70 6.65
C GLY A 549 12.61 -31.16 8.08
N ILE A 550 12.91 -32.00 9.07
CA ILE A 550 13.07 -31.61 10.48
C ILE A 550 14.16 -30.52 10.65
N ARG A 551 15.29 -30.67 9.97
CA ARG A 551 16.35 -29.63 10.02
C ARG A 551 15.86 -28.29 9.51
N GLU A 552 15.15 -28.29 8.40
CA GLU A 552 14.65 -27.06 7.78
C GLU A 552 13.51 -26.42 8.61
N PHE A 553 12.61 -27.22 9.20
CA PHE A 553 11.59 -26.71 10.12
C PHE A 553 12.18 -26.06 11.37
N ARG A 554 13.23 -26.66 11.96
CA ARG A 554 13.94 -26.07 13.11
C ARG A 554 14.58 -24.74 12.74
N LYS A 555 15.23 -24.63 11.56
CA LYS A 555 15.75 -23.35 11.07
C LYS A 555 14.65 -22.32 10.89
N ALA A 556 13.50 -22.69 10.31
CA ALA A 556 12.37 -21.80 10.16
C ALA A 556 11.88 -21.25 11.52
N ILE A 557 11.80 -22.13 12.53
CA ILE A 557 11.42 -21.77 13.91
C ILE A 557 12.44 -20.81 14.54
N ASP A 558 13.74 -21.10 14.40
CA ASP A 558 14.82 -20.26 14.95
C ASP A 558 14.82 -18.87 14.31
N LEU A 559 14.52 -18.80 13.02
CA LEU A 559 14.40 -17.55 12.26
C LEU A 559 13.11 -16.77 12.61
N ASN A 560 12.00 -17.48 12.73
CA ASN A 560 10.70 -16.88 13.07
C ASN A 560 9.86 -17.77 14.02
N PRO A 561 10.06 -17.64 15.35
CA PRO A 561 9.32 -18.43 16.33
C PRO A 561 7.82 -18.15 16.40
N SER A 562 7.31 -17.14 15.68
CA SER A 562 5.88 -16.81 15.65
C SER A 562 5.10 -17.48 14.51
N LEU A 563 5.77 -18.21 13.61
CA LEU A 563 5.14 -18.99 12.56
C LEU A 563 4.60 -20.30 13.14
N GLY A 564 3.29 -20.56 13.04
CA GLY A 564 2.68 -21.80 13.54
C GLY A 564 2.93 -22.99 12.62
N GLU A 565 2.99 -22.77 11.31
CA GLU A 565 3.13 -23.84 10.30
C GLU A 565 4.43 -24.67 10.44
N PRO A 566 5.63 -24.09 10.64
CA PRO A 566 6.84 -24.89 10.88
C PRO A 566 6.76 -25.77 12.13
N TYR A 567 6.07 -25.31 13.18
CA TYR A 567 5.85 -26.15 14.37
C TYR A 567 4.91 -27.31 14.09
N LEU A 568 3.83 -27.10 13.35
CA LEU A 568 2.93 -28.15 12.92
C LEU A 568 3.67 -29.21 12.10
N ASN A 569 4.40 -28.76 11.07
CA ASN A 569 5.15 -29.63 10.17
C ASN A 569 6.26 -30.40 10.90
N LEU A 570 6.98 -29.74 11.83
CA LEU A 570 7.98 -30.39 12.69
C LEU A 570 7.34 -31.49 13.56
N GLY A 571 6.23 -31.20 14.21
CA GLY A 571 5.54 -32.17 15.06
C GLY A 571 5.02 -33.37 14.27
N VAL A 572 4.43 -33.15 13.09
CA VAL A 572 3.97 -34.21 12.19
C VAL A 572 5.14 -35.05 11.67
N ALA A 573 6.28 -34.43 11.29
CA ALA A 573 7.46 -35.14 10.82
C ALA A 573 8.09 -36.01 11.93
N LEU A 574 8.18 -35.49 13.15
CA LEU A 574 8.64 -36.25 14.32
C LEU A 574 7.73 -37.44 14.64
N ALA A 575 6.42 -37.23 14.60
CA ALA A 575 5.45 -38.31 14.82
C ALA A 575 5.56 -39.41 13.76
N LYS A 576 5.74 -39.05 12.48
CA LYS A 576 5.99 -40.01 11.38
C LYS A 576 7.27 -40.81 11.57
N GLN A 577 8.29 -40.25 12.22
CA GLN A 577 9.54 -40.98 12.58
C GLN A 577 9.39 -41.85 13.83
N GLY A 578 8.21 -41.87 14.47
CA GLY A 578 8.02 -42.56 15.74
C GLY A 578 8.55 -41.82 16.98
N ARG A 579 9.07 -40.59 16.82
CA ARG A 579 9.55 -39.72 17.90
C ARG A 579 8.38 -38.98 18.58
N ILE A 580 7.43 -39.78 19.07
CA ILE A 580 6.13 -39.31 19.54
C ILE A 580 6.26 -38.33 20.72
N GLN A 581 7.20 -38.57 21.64
CA GLN A 581 7.41 -37.70 22.81
C GLN A 581 7.88 -36.29 22.38
N GLU A 582 8.77 -36.22 21.39
CA GLU A 582 9.30 -34.95 20.88
C GLU A 582 8.29 -34.18 20.04
N ALA A 583 7.29 -34.84 19.47
CA ALA A 583 6.26 -34.21 18.64
C ALA A 583 5.28 -33.33 19.44
N VAL A 584 5.05 -33.64 20.73
CA VAL A 584 4.04 -32.96 21.57
C VAL A 584 4.33 -31.45 21.70
N GLY A 585 5.56 -31.08 22.05
CA GLY A 585 5.94 -29.67 22.27
C GLY A 585 5.69 -28.79 21.03
N PRO A 586 6.22 -29.15 19.86
CA PRO A 586 5.91 -28.45 18.61
C PRO A 586 4.43 -28.34 18.29
N LEU A 587 3.65 -29.44 18.40
CA LEU A 587 2.21 -29.40 18.11
C LEU A 587 1.42 -28.52 19.09
N GLN A 588 1.80 -28.48 20.36
CA GLN A 588 1.22 -27.56 21.33
C GLN A 588 1.51 -26.09 20.94
N GLN A 589 2.72 -25.81 20.49
CA GLN A 589 3.07 -24.46 20.02
C GLN A 589 2.32 -24.10 18.74
N ALA A 590 2.18 -25.03 17.79
CA ALA A 590 1.36 -24.84 16.60
C ALA A 590 -0.09 -24.46 16.96
N ALA A 591 -0.75 -25.27 17.80
CA ALA A 591 -2.13 -25.00 18.25
C ALA A 591 -2.27 -23.67 19.01
N ARG A 592 -1.22 -23.24 19.73
CA ARG A 592 -1.21 -21.94 20.43
C ARG A 592 -1.04 -20.77 19.47
N LEU A 593 -0.17 -20.89 18.46
CA LEU A 593 0.14 -19.83 17.51
C LEU A 593 -0.94 -19.68 16.44
N THR A 594 -1.60 -20.78 16.07
CA THR A 594 -2.67 -20.84 15.07
C THR A 594 -3.88 -21.59 15.67
N PRO A 595 -4.64 -20.96 16.61
CA PRO A 595 -5.76 -21.60 17.29
C PRO A 595 -6.93 -21.95 16.35
N GLU A 596 -6.95 -21.39 15.14
CA GLU A 596 -7.88 -21.71 14.05
C GLU A 596 -7.40 -22.85 13.14
N SER A 597 -6.23 -23.44 13.37
CA SER A 597 -5.73 -24.56 12.58
C SER A 597 -6.33 -25.88 13.07
N VAL A 598 -7.23 -26.43 12.25
CA VAL A 598 -7.83 -27.76 12.45
C VAL A 598 -6.75 -28.84 12.50
N GLU A 599 -5.77 -28.73 11.59
CA GLU A 599 -4.67 -29.66 11.43
C GLU A 599 -3.76 -29.72 12.66
N ALA A 600 -3.50 -28.56 13.31
CA ALA A 600 -2.69 -28.48 14.52
C ALA A 600 -3.37 -29.20 15.70
N HIS A 601 -4.65 -28.91 15.92
CA HIS A 601 -5.44 -29.54 16.97
C HIS A 601 -5.61 -31.05 16.73
N TYR A 602 -5.91 -31.47 15.49
CA TYR A 602 -6.05 -32.87 15.12
C TYR A 602 -4.76 -33.64 15.28
N SER A 603 -3.63 -33.12 14.80
CA SER A 603 -2.32 -33.75 14.93
C SER A 603 -1.91 -33.89 16.39
N LEU A 604 -2.16 -32.86 17.21
CA LEU A 604 -1.91 -32.90 18.65
C LEU A 604 -2.77 -33.99 19.34
N GLY A 605 -4.07 -34.09 18.99
CA GLY A 605 -4.95 -35.12 19.48
C GLY A 605 -4.48 -36.53 19.10
N SER A 606 -4.01 -36.72 17.87
CA SER A 606 -3.48 -37.99 17.38
C SER A 606 -2.21 -38.44 18.14
N VAL A 607 -1.32 -37.48 18.42
CA VAL A 607 -0.09 -37.74 19.20
C VAL A 607 -0.41 -38.05 20.66
N TYR A 608 -1.37 -37.34 21.28
CA TYR A 608 -1.81 -37.70 22.63
C TYR A 608 -2.47 -39.09 22.70
N ALA A 609 -3.28 -39.42 21.69
CA ALA A 609 -3.92 -40.73 21.62
C ALA A 609 -2.88 -41.88 21.53
N SER A 610 -1.80 -41.68 20.74
CA SER A 610 -0.70 -42.66 20.65
C SER A 610 0.12 -42.79 21.92
N GLN A 611 0.01 -41.85 22.86
CA GLN A 611 0.61 -41.88 24.19
C GLN A 611 -0.39 -42.38 25.26
N GLU A 612 -1.57 -42.85 24.87
CA GLU A 612 -2.67 -43.26 25.76
C GLU A 612 -3.20 -42.12 26.67
N ARG A 613 -2.88 -40.83 26.32
CA ARG A 613 -3.36 -39.65 27.01
C ARG A 613 -4.75 -39.27 26.51
N TYR A 614 -5.71 -40.12 26.81
CA TYR A 614 -7.05 -40.11 26.18
C TYR A 614 -7.86 -38.85 26.46
N ASP A 615 -7.77 -38.26 27.65
CA ASP A 615 -8.52 -37.05 28.00
C ASP A 615 -7.99 -35.82 27.23
N GLU A 616 -6.66 -35.70 27.11
CA GLU A 616 -6.03 -34.64 26.37
C GLU A 616 -6.27 -34.79 24.86
N ALA A 617 -6.24 -36.04 24.36
CA ALA A 617 -6.59 -36.35 22.99
C ALA A 617 -8.02 -35.95 22.66
N ALA A 618 -8.98 -36.31 23.54
CA ALA A 618 -10.40 -35.97 23.37
C ALA A 618 -10.60 -34.44 23.34
N LYS A 619 -9.90 -33.72 24.20
CA LYS A 619 -9.95 -32.26 24.22
C LYS A 619 -9.43 -31.68 22.89
N ALA A 620 -8.27 -32.13 22.43
CA ALA A 620 -7.68 -31.63 21.18
C ALA A 620 -8.54 -31.92 19.95
N PHE A 621 -9.18 -33.12 19.86
CA PHE A 621 -10.11 -33.41 18.79
C PHE A 621 -11.39 -32.56 18.86
N LYS A 622 -11.91 -32.29 20.06
CA LYS A 622 -13.01 -31.33 20.27
C LYS A 622 -12.64 -29.91 19.85
N ASP A 623 -11.43 -29.47 20.16
CA ASP A 623 -10.91 -28.15 19.72
C ASP A 623 -10.82 -28.10 18.17
N ALA A 624 -10.38 -29.17 17.50
CA ALA A 624 -10.40 -29.27 16.04
C ALA A 624 -11.83 -29.17 15.48
N LEU A 625 -12.81 -29.87 16.11
CA LEU A 625 -14.22 -29.82 15.70
C LEU A 625 -14.90 -28.47 15.99
N ARG A 626 -14.44 -27.74 17.01
CA ARG A 626 -14.92 -26.38 17.27
C ARG A 626 -14.50 -25.41 16.15
N VAL A 627 -13.33 -25.62 15.56
CA VAL A 627 -12.84 -24.82 14.42
C VAL A 627 -13.57 -25.24 13.13
N ARG A 628 -13.70 -26.54 12.89
CA ARG A 628 -14.36 -27.09 11.71
C ARG A 628 -15.25 -28.28 12.09
N GLU A 629 -16.54 -27.99 12.24
CA GLU A 629 -17.52 -28.95 12.72
C GLU A 629 -17.71 -30.15 11.77
N ASP A 630 -17.49 -29.97 10.48
CA ASP A 630 -17.65 -31.00 9.45
C ASP A 630 -16.35 -31.79 9.15
N PHE A 631 -15.42 -31.87 10.10
CA PHE A 631 -14.17 -32.61 9.95
C PHE A 631 -14.33 -34.09 10.29
N ALA A 632 -14.67 -34.91 9.30
CA ALA A 632 -14.98 -36.34 9.46
C ALA A 632 -13.89 -37.13 10.19
N ALA A 633 -12.61 -36.88 9.92
CA ALA A 633 -11.47 -37.55 10.57
C ALA A 633 -11.42 -37.30 12.09
N ALA A 634 -11.72 -36.09 12.55
CA ALA A 634 -11.75 -35.80 13.98
C ALA A 634 -12.95 -36.45 14.68
N HIS A 635 -14.12 -36.48 14.05
CA HIS A 635 -15.27 -37.24 14.55
C HIS A 635 -14.95 -38.72 14.69
N GLN A 636 -14.31 -39.32 13.68
CA GLN A 636 -13.91 -40.73 13.72
C GLN A 636 -12.93 -41.02 14.84
N SER A 637 -11.86 -40.22 14.96
CA SER A 637 -10.85 -40.39 16.00
C SER A 637 -11.41 -40.17 17.40
N LEU A 638 -12.27 -39.17 17.58
CA LEU A 638 -12.95 -38.93 18.85
C LEU A 638 -13.90 -40.09 19.23
N ALA A 639 -14.63 -40.64 18.27
CA ALA A 639 -15.49 -41.80 18.49
C ALA A 639 -14.70 -43.04 18.93
N GLN A 640 -13.57 -43.34 18.28
CA GLN A 640 -12.70 -44.44 18.67
C GLN A 640 -12.20 -44.27 20.11
N LEU A 641 -11.78 -43.07 20.45
CA LEU A 641 -11.26 -42.74 21.76
C LEU A 641 -12.33 -42.81 22.85
N LEU A 642 -13.50 -42.28 22.61
CA LEU A 642 -14.67 -42.40 23.52
C LEU A 642 -15.11 -43.86 23.73
N SER A 643 -15.00 -44.70 22.70
CA SER A 643 -15.23 -46.12 22.80
C SER A 643 -14.25 -46.79 23.74
N LEU A 644 -12.94 -46.46 23.65
CA LEU A 644 -11.89 -46.94 24.57
C LEU A 644 -12.13 -46.48 26.02
N GLN A 645 -12.70 -45.31 26.21
CA GLN A 645 -13.11 -44.79 27.53
C GLN A 645 -14.42 -45.37 28.06
N GLY A 646 -15.09 -46.28 27.32
CA GLY A 646 -16.36 -46.84 27.71
C GLY A 646 -17.59 -45.94 27.50
N LYS A 647 -17.44 -44.74 26.90
CA LYS A 647 -18.48 -43.75 26.63
C LYS A 647 -19.23 -44.10 25.34
N LYS A 648 -19.85 -45.30 25.31
CA LYS A 648 -20.44 -45.91 24.10
C LYS A 648 -21.48 -45.02 23.38
N LYS A 649 -22.32 -44.30 24.12
CA LYS A 649 -23.37 -43.43 23.53
C LYS A 649 -22.76 -42.30 22.73
N GLU A 650 -21.85 -41.53 23.33
CA GLU A 650 -21.16 -40.43 22.67
C GLU A 650 -20.33 -40.94 21.48
N ALA A 651 -19.69 -42.10 21.62
CA ALA A 651 -18.92 -42.71 20.54
C ALA A 651 -19.79 -43.00 19.31
N ILE A 652 -21.01 -43.54 19.52
CA ILE A 652 -21.95 -43.83 18.43
C ILE A 652 -22.39 -42.55 17.72
N GLU A 653 -22.70 -41.49 18.46
CA GLU A 653 -23.08 -40.18 17.89
C GLU A 653 -21.97 -39.63 16.95
N HIS A 654 -20.74 -39.63 17.42
CA HIS A 654 -19.62 -39.18 16.60
C HIS A 654 -19.32 -40.12 15.42
N TYR A 655 -19.48 -41.43 15.56
CA TYR A 655 -19.34 -42.35 14.43
C TYR A 655 -20.39 -42.13 13.35
N GLN A 656 -21.64 -41.90 13.74
CA GLN A 656 -22.73 -41.63 12.80
C GLN A 656 -22.47 -40.33 12.03
N GLU A 657 -21.99 -39.31 12.73
CA GLU A 657 -21.65 -38.02 12.09
C GLU A 657 -20.46 -38.17 11.12
N ALA A 658 -19.41 -38.90 11.51
CA ALA A 658 -18.29 -39.19 10.61
C ALA A 658 -18.75 -39.88 9.33
N LEU A 659 -19.62 -40.93 9.46
CA LEU A 659 -20.18 -41.64 8.31
C LEU A 659 -21.06 -40.73 7.43
N ARG A 660 -21.86 -39.86 8.04
CA ARG A 660 -22.68 -38.88 7.31
C ARG A 660 -21.84 -37.95 6.48
N LEU A 661 -20.76 -37.41 7.08
CA LEU A 661 -19.84 -36.48 6.43
C LEU A 661 -19.06 -37.17 5.30
N MET A 662 -18.55 -38.38 5.52
CA MET A 662 -17.87 -39.19 4.49
C MET A 662 -18.77 -39.49 3.29
N ARG A 663 -20.05 -39.87 3.52
CA ARG A 663 -21.02 -40.06 2.43
C ARG A 663 -21.26 -38.78 1.63
N LYS A 664 -21.37 -37.64 2.31
CA LYS A 664 -21.56 -36.34 1.66
C LYS A 664 -20.35 -35.97 0.81
N GLN A 665 -19.14 -36.22 1.29
CA GLN A 665 -17.92 -36.00 0.55
C GLN A 665 -17.77 -36.94 -0.67
N GLY A 666 -18.08 -38.23 -0.50
CA GLY A 666 -18.06 -39.20 -1.59
C GLY A 666 -19.09 -38.91 -2.70
N ALA A 667 -20.24 -38.34 -2.34
CA ALA A 667 -21.25 -37.94 -3.32
C ALA A 667 -20.81 -36.65 -4.10
N ALA A 668 -20.01 -35.77 -3.47
CA ALA A 668 -19.50 -34.57 -4.11
C ALA A 668 -18.29 -34.84 -5.06
N THR A 669 -17.55 -35.92 -4.83
CA THR A 669 -16.41 -36.33 -5.67
C THR A 669 -16.78 -37.26 -6.83
N GLY A 670 -18.03 -37.78 -6.85
CA GLY A 670 -18.57 -38.64 -7.90
C GLY A 670 -19.30 -37.89 -9.05
N GLN A 671 -19.28 -36.56 -9.06
CA GLN A 671 -19.68 -35.68 -10.16
C GLN A 671 -18.46 -35.01 -10.79
#